data_69464bea2c218315845eef561d2d7ef6
#
_entry.id   69464bea2c218315845eef561d2d7ef6
#
_cell.length_a   1.000
_cell.length_b   1.000
_cell.length_c   1.000
_cell.angle_alpha   90.00
_cell.angle_beta   90.00
_cell.angle_gamma   90.00
#
_symmetry.space_group_name_H-M   'P 1'
#
loop_
_entity.id
_entity.type
_entity.pdbx_description
1 polymer ?
#
loop_
_entity_poly.entity_id
_entity_poly.type
_entity_poly.pdbx_seq_one_letter_code
_entity_poly.pdbx_strand_id
1 'polypeptide(L)'
;MRIGLHLIRSSAAFLCGFALLSLGHLSIAAQPVQQAQAADAARTAEQSAVATTAVESEPAAPQQAPAGGYVPAVDVLPESTAGIVRIPELPTFCDAWERTQIGLLLASAEMQPFLDDQRERARTYFDSLDRKIGLKPDDLYEIASGEVVVAWMAFPDDKRRPYALGVIADIRGRKAEADAAAEKIDAELKAGGATRKDLTYGEDTIRVYRTKPKPGQLKIEEIALTWNDQRFIAADRAGVIRDALDVLANKSPAKAFSARASYQQVLSESSKSIESADDQGATLCWQWYAEPFAMGRILREVFEYDRRDDLDVIELLERQGFGVIEAVGGVGMVAGQRFDILHSGIVLAPGKLTKAARMLQAKNAIRLPIPAWPTDDSGAFFRFNWELESAFWAAESLVNDALGEDLFRPMIEGIRDDPEGPQIDIAKDFLPNLENEVILITDNTMPAGPESDRMLVALRIKNADVVAKVVQKAMEVEPDAIKLEVPEFDVWRVERGKNDSDDIDAQLAALGFDEDIEDEDTAPLLNHWAIAVVKGPQTDGADYLMFSSHSELLVKLGKRVRSGAENDGLASTEATQTIVAAIDDLNVGNLVTYDSVFHPSIALRARYELLRKGELKDSDSLIANLLRRIVENGEEGEPDPIQAGKLPPFESIKPFFTSGGAFWEKTDSGWTMTGFLMAK
;
A
#
# COMPACT_ATOMS: atom_id res chain seq x y z
N MET A 1 20.45 5.29 -12.43
CA MET A 1 19.69 5.85 -11.29
C MET A 1 18.28 5.23 -11.14
N ARG A 2 17.57 4.98 -12.23
CA ARG A 2 16.18 4.48 -12.23
C ARG A 2 16.00 2.97 -11.98
N ILE A 3 17.03 2.19 -12.16
CA ILE A 3 17.02 0.73 -12.09
C ILE A 3 16.93 0.20 -10.63
N GLY A 4 17.52 0.91 -9.66
CA GLY A 4 17.34 0.64 -8.23
C GLY A 4 15.94 0.98 -7.70
N LEU A 5 15.25 1.92 -8.37
CA LEU A 5 13.91 2.36 -8.04
C LEU A 5 12.87 1.23 -8.15
N HIS A 6 13.00 0.30 -9.11
CA HIS A 6 11.98 -0.73 -9.35
C HIS A 6 12.04 -1.89 -8.35
N LEU A 7 13.22 -2.30 -7.87
CA LEU A 7 13.32 -3.34 -6.84
C LEU A 7 12.91 -2.84 -5.46
N ILE A 8 13.28 -1.61 -5.13
CA ILE A 8 12.85 -0.97 -3.89
C ILE A 8 11.41 -0.46 -4.04
N ARG A 9 10.97 -0.05 -5.25
CA ARG A 9 9.55 0.14 -5.56
C ARG A 9 8.76 -1.16 -5.47
N SER A 10 9.32 -2.29 -5.87
CA SER A 10 8.67 -3.59 -5.64
C SER A 10 8.68 -3.98 -4.16
N SER A 11 9.74 -3.67 -3.40
CA SER A 11 9.77 -3.93 -1.95
C SER A 11 9.05 -2.83 -1.15
N ALA A 12 9.14 -1.55 -1.55
CA ALA A 12 8.35 -0.45 -0.99
C ALA A 12 6.93 -0.42 -1.55
N ALA A 13 6.67 -0.84 -2.79
CA ALA A 13 5.32 -1.10 -3.29
C ALA A 13 4.74 -2.40 -2.72
N PHE A 14 5.55 -3.36 -2.31
CA PHE A 14 5.12 -4.49 -1.50
C PHE A 14 4.80 -4.03 -0.07
N LEU A 15 5.60 -3.18 0.55
CA LEU A 15 5.33 -2.58 1.87
C LEU A 15 4.22 -1.51 1.80
N CYS A 16 4.23 -0.64 0.81
CA CYS A 16 3.15 0.33 0.55
C CYS A 16 1.93 -0.33 -0.10
N GLY A 17 2.09 -1.36 -0.91
CA GLY A 17 0.99 -2.16 -1.44
C GLY A 17 0.27 -2.94 -0.36
N PHE A 18 0.99 -3.38 0.69
CA PHE A 18 0.38 -4.00 1.88
C PHE A 18 -0.27 -2.97 2.81
N ALA A 19 0.34 -1.81 3.01
CA ALA A 19 -0.31 -0.68 3.67
C ALA A 19 -1.49 -0.16 2.83
N LEU A 20 -1.40 -0.20 1.50
CA LEU A 20 -2.45 0.19 0.56
C LEU A 20 -3.47 -0.93 0.30
N LEU A 21 -3.16 -2.21 0.51
CA LEU A 21 -4.16 -3.29 0.58
C LEU A 21 -5.01 -3.17 1.85
N SER A 22 -4.46 -2.61 2.92
CA SER A 22 -5.24 -2.19 4.08
C SER A 22 -5.91 -0.82 3.88
N LEU A 23 -5.41 0.02 2.98
CA LEU A 23 -5.97 1.33 2.59
C LEU A 23 -6.90 1.26 1.36
N GLY A 24 -7.22 0.05 0.88
CA GLY A 24 -8.10 -0.16 -0.29
C GLY A 24 -7.35 -0.10 -1.62
N HIS A 25 -7.00 -1.26 -2.09
CA HIS A 25 -6.96 -1.65 -3.50
C HIS A 25 -6.28 -0.75 -4.53
N LEU A 26 -4.95 -0.72 -4.55
CA LEU A 26 -4.24 -0.27 -5.74
C LEU A 26 -2.95 -1.06 -5.99
N SER A 27 -2.95 -1.67 -7.16
CA SER A 27 -1.81 -2.13 -7.95
C SER A 27 -1.01 -3.32 -7.44
N ILE A 28 -1.47 -4.50 -7.82
CA ILE A 28 -0.64 -5.72 -7.89
C ILE A 28 0.22 -5.63 -9.15
N ALA A 29 1.47 -5.20 -9.00
CA ALA A 29 2.49 -5.48 -10.00
C ALA A 29 3.07 -6.85 -9.68
N ALA A 30 2.83 -7.81 -10.56
CA ALA A 30 3.30 -9.18 -10.45
C ALA A 30 4.82 -9.26 -10.40
N GLN A 31 5.37 -9.97 -9.42
CA GLN A 31 6.74 -10.49 -9.51
C GLN A 31 6.73 -11.94 -9.97
N PRO A 32 7.67 -12.35 -10.83
CA PRO A 32 7.67 -13.69 -11.41
C PRO A 32 8.20 -14.73 -10.42
N VAL A 33 7.38 -15.72 -10.12
CA VAL A 33 7.81 -17.00 -9.57
C VAL A 33 8.08 -17.93 -10.74
N GLN A 34 9.27 -18.43 -10.88
CA GLN A 34 9.66 -19.38 -11.94
C GLN A 34 10.50 -20.52 -11.41
N GLN A 35 10.21 -21.67 -11.97
CA GLN A 35 10.92 -22.94 -12.01
C GLN A 35 10.44 -24.05 -11.05
N ALA A 36 9.20 -24.51 -11.22
CA ALA A 36 8.82 -25.84 -10.71
C ALA A 36 8.32 -26.82 -11.80
N GLN A 37 8.35 -26.46 -13.08
CA GLN A 37 7.71 -27.29 -14.13
C GLN A 37 8.60 -28.36 -14.79
N ALA A 38 9.87 -28.49 -14.44
CA ALA A 38 10.74 -29.51 -15.06
C ALA A 38 10.83 -30.83 -14.25
N ALA A 39 10.35 -30.87 -13.01
CA ALA A 39 10.48 -32.06 -12.15
C ALA A 39 9.21 -32.93 -12.05
N ASP A 40 8.06 -32.43 -12.50
CA ASP A 40 6.77 -33.12 -12.25
C ASP A 40 6.33 -34.08 -13.38
N ALA A 41 6.96 -34.06 -14.53
CA ALA A 41 6.67 -35.02 -15.59
C ALA A 41 7.16 -36.46 -15.31
N ALA A 42 7.97 -36.68 -14.30
CA ALA A 42 8.52 -37.99 -13.94
C ALA A 42 7.81 -38.71 -12.77
N ARG A 43 6.88 -38.02 -12.06
CA ARG A 43 6.23 -38.59 -10.86
C ARG A 43 4.77 -39.04 -11.03
N THR A 44 4.14 -38.78 -12.18
CA THR A 44 2.72 -39.09 -12.38
C THR A 44 2.42 -40.51 -12.83
N ALA A 45 3.42 -41.40 -12.91
CA ALA A 45 3.23 -42.76 -13.41
C ALA A 45 3.11 -43.88 -12.35
N GLU A 46 3.19 -43.59 -11.06
CA GLU A 46 3.29 -44.66 -10.05
C GLU A 46 2.41 -44.53 -8.81
N GLN A 47 1.31 -43.82 -8.81
CA GLN A 47 0.36 -43.85 -7.69
C GLN A 47 -1.10 -43.89 -8.13
N SER A 48 -1.52 -45.07 -8.59
CA SER A 48 -2.94 -45.43 -8.64
C SER A 48 -3.08 -46.81 -7.98
N ALA A 49 -3.52 -46.80 -6.79
CA ALA A 49 -4.18 -47.83 -5.97
C ALA A 49 -3.62 -47.87 -4.54
N VAL A 50 -4.40 -47.38 -3.58
CA VAL A 50 -4.78 -48.10 -2.38
C VAL A 50 -5.84 -47.32 -1.59
N ALA A 51 -6.77 -48.10 -1.06
CA ALA A 51 -8.05 -47.81 -0.50
C ALA A 51 -8.11 -46.96 0.78
N THR A 52 -9.25 -46.28 0.89
CA THR A 52 -9.95 -45.72 2.04
C THR A 52 -9.82 -46.48 3.35
N THR A 53 -9.33 -45.82 4.41
CA THR A 53 -9.76 -46.04 5.77
C THR A 53 -9.79 -44.72 6.53
N ALA A 54 -10.94 -44.41 7.07
CA ALA A 54 -11.17 -43.24 7.91
C ALA A 54 -10.41 -43.38 9.23
N VAL A 55 -9.64 -42.37 9.59
CA VAL A 55 -9.07 -42.18 10.94
C VAL A 55 -9.51 -40.79 11.42
N GLU A 56 -10.24 -40.80 12.54
CA GLU A 56 -10.57 -39.65 13.32
C GLU A 56 -9.27 -38.88 13.67
N SER A 57 -9.17 -37.60 13.28
CA SER A 57 -8.05 -36.76 13.66
C SER A 57 -8.42 -35.92 14.87
N GLU A 58 -7.67 -36.11 15.95
CA GLU A 58 -7.60 -35.18 17.09
C GLU A 58 -7.18 -33.76 16.64
N PRO A 59 -7.62 -32.70 17.34
CA PRO A 59 -7.26 -31.33 17.00
C PRO A 59 -5.75 -31.11 17.15
N ALA A 60 -5.13 -30.57 16.11
CA ALA A 60 -3.71 -30.26 16.07
C ALA A 60 -3.35 -29.19 17.11
N ALA A 61 -2.49 -29.55 18.03
CA ALA A 61 -1.84 -28.62 18.95
C ALA A 61 -0.96 -27.61 18.19
N PRO A 62 -0.69 -26.40 18.74
CA PRO A 62 0.13 -25.39 18.08
C PRO A 62 1.49 -25.97 17.70
N GLN A 63 1.91 -25.76 16.46
CA GLN A 63 3.14 -26.30 15.91
C GLN A 63 4.33 -25.91 16.79
N GLN A 64 4.90 -26.89 17.45
CA GLN A 64 6.16 -26.77 18.17
C GLN A 64 7.28 -26.42 17.19
N ALA A 65 8.14 -25.48 17.62
CA ALA A 65 9.35 -25.12 16.90
C ALA A 65 10.12 -26.38 16.43
N PRO A 66 10.66 -26.39 15.19
CA PRO A 66 11.36 -27.55 14.67
C PRO A 66 12.53 -27.93 15.59
N ALA A 67 12.59 -29.17 15.97
CA ALA A 67 13.61 -29.73 16.86
C ALA A 67 14.99 -29.64 16.20
N GLY A 68 15.79 -28.64 16.58
CA GLY A 68 17.18 -28.52 16.12
C GLY A 68 17.69 -27.08 16.09
N GLY A 69 17.75 -26.40 17.24
CA GLY A 69 18.72 -25.31 17.49
C GLY A 69 18.73 -24.08 16.56
N TYR A 70 17.80 -23.93 15.58
CA TYR A 70 17.74 -22.72 14.75
C TYR A 70 17.21 -21.53 15.56
N VAL A 71 17.97 -20.44 15.54
CA VAL A 71 17.56 -19.17 16.14
C VAL A 71 16.88 -18.35 15.07
N PRO A 72 15.61 -17.89 15.22
CA PRO A 72 14.93 -17.06 14.25
C PRO A 72 15.72 -15.82 13.86
N ALA A 73 15.61 -15.38 12.62
CA ALA A 73 16.37 -14.23 12.12
C ALA A 73 16.08 -12.95 12.91
N VAL A 74 14.87 -12.77 13.43
CA VAL A 74 14.50 -11.62 14.28
C VAL A 74 15.26 -11.58 15.61
N ASP A 75 15.70 -12.76 16.11
CA ASP A 75 16.55 -12.89 17.30
C ASP A 75 18.04 -12.73 16.98
N VAL A 76 18.38 -12.58 15.70
CA VAL A 76 19.75 -12.36 15.19
C VAL A 76 19.96 -10.92 14.71
N LEU A 77 18.92 -10.30 14.19
CA LEU A 77 18.97 -8.92 13.71
C LEU A 77 19.31 -7.95 14.85
N PRO A 78 20.16 -6.93 14.60
CA PRO A 78 20.53 -5.95 15.63
C PRO A 78 19.40 -4.97 15.95
N GLU A 79 19.48 -4.35 17.12
CA GLU A 79 18.51 -3.33 17.58
C GLU A 79 18.37 -2.13 16.63
N SER A 80 19.37 -1.86 15.76
CA SER A 80 19.32 -0.82 14.74
C SER A 80 18.36 -1.11 13.57
N THR A 81 17.69 -2.26 13.56
CA THR A 81 16.73 -2.65 12.52
C THR A 81 15.50 -1.76 12.59
N ALA A 82 15.23 -1.02 11.51
CA ALA A 82 14.09 -0.10 11.38
C ALA A 82 12.93 -0.69 10.57
N GLY A 83 13.20 -1.75 9.80
CA GLY A 83 12.16 -2.43 9.04
C GLY A 83 12.55 -3.85 8.68
N ILE A 84 11.56 -4.73 8.60
CA ILE A 84 11.72 -6.11 8.14
C ILE A 84 10.54 -6.57 7.28
N VAL A 85 10.84 -7.48 6.37
CA VAL A 85 9.87 -8.40 5.77
C VAL A 85 10.38 -9.81 6.03
N ARG A 86 9.55 -10.62 6.66
CA ARG A 86 9.85 -11.99 7.07
C ARG A 86 8.88 -12.96 6.44
N ILE A 87 9.40 -13.99 5.80
CA ILE A 87 8.66 -15.17 5.36
C ILE A 87 9.12 -16.31 6.29
N PRO A 88 8.23 -16.80 7.19
CA PRO A 88 8.64 -17.80 8.20
C PRO A 88 9.09 -19.13 7.61
N GLU A 89 8.47 -19.55 6.50
CA GLU A 89 8.73 -20.82 5.80
C GLU A 89 8.57 -20.61 4.29
N LEU A 90 9.66 -20.32 3.57
CA LEU A 90 9.62 -19.97 2.15
C LEU A 90 9.01 -21.08 1.27
N PRO A 91 9.37 -22.38 1.42
CA PRO A 91 8.74 -23.43 0.63
C PRO A 91 7.22 -23.51 0.84
N THR A 92 6.78 -23.48 2.10
CA THR A 92 5.34 -23.47 2.44
C THR A 92 4.61 -22.25 1.89
N PHE A 93 5.26 -21.08 1.93
CA PHE A 93 4.72 -19.87 1.32
C PHE A 93 4.51 -20.04 -0.18
N CYS A 94 5.50 -20.58 -0.90
CA CYS A 94 5.40 -20.78 -2.34
C CYS A 94 4.25 -21.74 -2.69
N ASP A 95 4.16 -22.88 -2.01
CA ASP A 95 3.09 -23.87 -2.19
C ASP A 95 1.70 -23.29 -1.89
N ALA A 96 1.59 -22.44 -0.87
CA ALA A 96 0.33 -21.79 -0.52
C ALA A 96 -0.03 -20.68 -1.51
N TRP A 97 0.95 -19.89 -1.94
CA TRP A 97 0.76 -18.82 -2.93
C TRP A 97 0.26 -19.35 -4.28
N GLU A 98 0.79 -20.46 -4.75
CA GLU A 98 0.35 -21.11 -5.99
C GLU A 98 -1.13 -21.52 -5.96
N ARG A 99 -1.70 -21.73 -4.78
CA ARG A 99 -3.13 -22.07 -4.60
C ARG A 99 -4.04 -20.85 -4.53
N THR A 100 -3.49 -19.65 -4.36
CA THR A 100 -4.30 -18.42 -4.36
C THR A 100 -4.82 -18.10 -5.76
N GLN A 101 -5.88 -17.31 -5.85
CA GLN A 101 -6.42 -16.87 -7.15
C GLN A 101 -5.39 -16.08 -7.97
N ILE A 102 -4.54 -15.31 -7.30
CA ILE A 102 -3.43 -14.58 -7.96
C ILE A 102 -2.38 -15.57 -8.45
N GLY A 103 -1.98 -16.55 -7.65
CA GLY A 103 -1.05 -17.60 -8.06
C GLY A 103 -1.58 -18.38 -9.28
N LEU A 104 -2.87 -18.78 -9.23
CA LEU A 104 -3.54 -19.46 -10.35
C LEU A 104 -3.62 -18.58 -11.60
N LEU A 105 -3.89 -17.26 -11.45
CA LEU A 105 -3.86 -16.31 -12.56
C LEU A 105 -2.48 -16.27 -13.22
N LEU A 106 -1.43 -16.11 -12.43
CA LEU A 106 -0.06 -16.05 -12.94
C LEU A 106 0.39 -17.37 -13.60
N ALA A 107 -0.13 -18.51 -13.13
CA ALA A 107 0.13 -19.82 -13.74
C ALA A 107 -0.72 -20.10 -14.98
N SER A 108 -1.75 -19.27 -15.25
CA SER A 108 -2.68 -19.51 -16.37
C SER A 108 -2.00 -19.36 -17.72
N ALA A 109 -2.48 -20.12 -18.71
CA ALA A 109 -1.96 -20.09 -20.09
C ALA A 109 -2.14 -18.71 -20.75
N GLU A 110 -3.16 -17.98 -20.36
CA GLU A 110 -3.50 -16.64 -20.86
C GLU A 110 -2.45 -15.60 -20.45
N MET A 111 -1.87 -15.73 -19.24
CA MET A 111 -0.86 -14.80 -18.72
C MET A 111 0.56 -15.11 -19.22
N GLN A 112 0.84 -16.33 -19.68
CA GLN A 112 2.21 -16.72 -20.05
C GLN A 112 2.87 -15.80 -21.09
N PRO A 113 2.19 -15.36 -22.19
CA PRO A 113 2.82 -14.46 -23.16
C PRO A 113 3.29 -13.14 -22.59
N PHE A 114 2.55 -12.59 -21.60
CA PHE A 114 2.93 -11.38 -20.88
C PHE A 114 4.08 -11.67 -19.92
N LEU A 115 3.97 -12.74 -19.13
CA LEU A 115 5.00 -13.10 -18.16
C LEU A 115 6.33 -13.44 -18.82
N ASP A 116 6.34 -14.14 -19.95
CA ASP A 116 7.56 -14.47 -20.71
C ASP A 116 8.27 -13.20 -21.19
N ASP A 117 7.51 -12.23 -21.68
CA ASP A 117 8.05 -10.92 -22.06
C ASP A 117 8.62 -10.15 -20.87
N GLN A 118 7.88 -10.13 -19.76
CA GLN A 118 8.36 -9.47 -18.54
C GLN A 118 9.62 -10.16 -17.97
N ARG A 119 9.71 -11.49 -18.07
CA ARG A 119 10.90 -12.28 -17.68
C ARG A 119 12.10 -11.95 -18.52
N GLU A 120 11.94 -11.84 -19.83
CA GLU A 120 13.04 -11.48 -20.73
C GLU A 120 13.57 -10.07 -20.46
N ARG A 121 12.65 -9.11 -20.22
CA ARG A 121 12.99 -7.75 -19.81
C ARG A 121 13.61 -7.70 -18.43
N ALA A 122 13.02 -8.43 -17.47
CA ALA A 122 13.56 -8.55 -16.13
C ALA A 122 14.97 -9.14 -16.16
N ARG A 123 15.27 -10.14 -16.99
CA ARG A 123 16.64 -10.65 -17.16
C ARG A 123 17.60 -9.57 -17.60
N THR A 124 17.27 -8.80 -18.64
CA THR A 124 18.10 -7.67 -19.11
C THR A 124 18.28 -6.62 -18.00
N TYR A 125 17.28 -6.44 -17.19
CA TYR A 125 17.23 -5.52 -16.07
C TYR A 125 17.96 -6.07 -14.83
N PHE A 126 17.71 -7.34 -14.46
CA PHE A 126 18.38 -8.02 -13.34
C PHE A 126 19.84 -8.28 -13.62
N ASP A 127 20.28 -8.49 -14.86
CA ASP A 127 21.69 -8.52 -15.23
C ASP A 127 22.44 -7.22 -14.82
N SER A 128 21.71 -6.13 -14.68
CA SER A 128 22.25 -4.88 -14.13
C SER A 128 22.19 -4.80 -12.61
N LEU A 129 21.22 -5.51 -11.95
CA LEU A 129 21.02 -5.55 -10.50
C LEU A 129 21.81 -6.65 -9.79
N ASP A 130 21.98 -7.80 -10.43
CA ASP A 130 22.80 -8.92 -9.95
C ASP A 130 24.21 -8.51 -9.55
N ARG A 131 24.71 -7.47 -10.20
CA ARG A 131 26.00 -6.88 -9.87
C ARG A 131 26.02 -6.11 -8.54
N LYS A 132 24.86 -5.95 -7.87
CA LYS A 132 24.73 -5.10 -6.67
C LYS A 132 24.74 -5.87 -5.34
N ILE A 133 24.09 -7.02 -5.28
CA ILE A 133 24.06 -7.85 -4.06
C ILE A 133 24.62 -9.26 -4.34
N GLY A 134 24.69 -9.64 -5.63
CA GLY A 134 25.19 -10.94 -6.07
C GLY A 134 24.23 -12.11 -5.76
N LEU A 135 23.12 -11.86 -5.07
CA LEU A 135 22.12 -12.86 -4.72
C LEU A 135 20.85 -12.58 -5.51
N LYS A 136 20.50 -13.50 -6.39
CA LYS A 136 19.23 -13.45 -7.14
C LYS A 136 18.10 -14.02 -6.30
N PRO A 137 16.84 -13.65 -6.56
CA PRO A 137 15.69 -14.30 -5.94
C PRO A 137 15.69 -15.82 -6.16
N ASP A 138 16.10 -16.29 -7.34
CA ASP A 138 16.22 -17.73 -7.67
C ASP A 138 17.27 -18.42 -6.80
N ASP A 139 18.44 -17.79 -6.60
CA ASP A 139 19.48 -18.35 -5.71
C ASP A 139 18.97 -18.44 -4.26
N LEU A 140 18.19 -17.44 -3.81
CA LEU A 140 17.59 -17.44 -2.48
C LEU A 140 16.56 -18.58 -2.34
N TYR A 141 15.76 -18.83 -3.36
CA TYR A 141 14.82 -19.94 -3.38
C TYR A 141 15.52 -21.30 -3.34
N GLU A 142 16.63 -21.44 -4.04
CA GLU A 142 17.43 -22.69 -4.05
C GLU A 142 18.08 -23.00 -2.70
N ILE A 143 18.57 -21.95 -2.01
CA ILE A 143 19.29 -22.14 -0.73
C ILE A 143 18.38 -22.16 0.50
N ALA A 144 17.25 -21.45 0.49
CA ALA A 144 16.38 -21.35 1.65
C ALA A 144 15.57 -22.64 1.87
N SER A 145 15.69 -23.22 3.07
CA SER A 145 14.92 -24.38 3.52
C SER A 145 13.82 -24.05 4.50
N GLY A 146 13.74 -22.81 4.94
CA GLY A 146 12.79 -22.32 5.93
C GLY A 146 12.65 -20.80 5.86
N GLU A 147 12.98 -20.12 6.95
CA GLU A 147 12.81 -18.68 7.11
C GLU A 147 13.66 -17.85 6.13
N VAL A 148 13.08 -16.78 5.60
CA VAL A 148 13.81 -15.72 4.89
C VAL A 148 13.39 -14.36 5.45
N VAL A 149 14.38 -13.50 5.77
CA VAL A 149 14.14 -12.14 6.24
C VAL A 149 14.97 -11.16 5.43
N VAL A 150 14.31 -10.11 4.95
CA VAL A 150 14.96 -8.90 4.45
C VAL A 150 14.81 -7.81 5.50
N ALA A 151 15.89 -7.13 5.84
CA ALA A 151 15.91 -6.14 6.91
C ALA A 151 16.61 -4.85 6.48
N TRP A 152 16.07 -3.73 6.92
CA TRP A 152 16.64 -2.40 6.79
C TRP A 152 17.07 -1.89 8.16
N MET A 153 18.34 -1.52 8.28
CA MET A 153 18.93 -0.97 9.50
C MET A 153 19.18 0.53 9.33
N ALA A 154 18.89 1.30 10.36
CA ALA A 154 19.15 2.73 10.42
C ALA A 154 20.41 3.04 11.25
N PHE A 155 21.27 3.91 10.72
CA PHE A 155 22.49 4.39 11.38
C PHE A 155 22.52 5.92 11.30
N PRO A 156 21.68 6.65 12.06
CA PRO A 156 21.53 8.10 11.94
C PRO A 156 22.81 8.88 12.22
N ASP A 157 23.74 8.32 12.98
CA ASP A 157 25.04 8.93 13.29
C ASP A 157 26.08 8.78 12.17
N ASP A 158 25.88 7.88 11.22
CA ASP A 158 26.75 7.69 10.06
C ASP A 158 26.29 8.55 8.89
N LYS A 159 26.75 9.81 8.84
CA LYS A 159 26.38 10.78 7.80
C LYS A 159 26.74 10.35 6.36
N ARG A 160 27.66 9.39 6.19
CA ARG A 160 28.06 8.91 4.86
C ARG A 160 27.11 7.84 4.34
N ARG A 161 26.60 7.03 5.25
CA ARG A 161 25.76 5.90 4.91
C ARG A 161 24.81 5.59 6.08
N PRO A 162 23.71 6.34 6.20
CA PRO A 162 22.82 6.29 7.35
C PRO A 162 21.95 5.03 7.39
N TYR A 163 22.12 4.10 6.45
CA TYR A 163 21.35 2.86 6.38
C TYR A 163 22.21 1.65 5.98
N ALA A 164 21.64 0.46 6.18
CA ALA A 164 22.15 -0.78 5.60
C ALA A 164 20.98 -1.72 5.26
N LEU A 165 21.23 -2.62 4.30
CA LEU A 165 20.34 -3.70 3.90
C LEU A 165 20.96 -5.03 4.28
N GLY A 166 20.17 -5.95 4.84
CA GLY A 166 20.60 -7.31 5.14
C GLY A 166 19.54 -8.34 4.74
N VAL A 167 20.00 -9.53 4.41
CA VAL A 167 19.16 -10.71 4.14
C VAL A 167 19.67 -11.86 5.01
N ILE A 168 18.77 -12.54 5.68
CA ILE A 168 19.05 -13.76 6.45
C ILE A 168 18.15 -14.85 5.93
N ALA A 169 18.73 -16.01 5.59
CA ALA A 169 18.00 -17.20 5.16
C ALA A 169 18.36 -18.41 6.01
N ASP A 170 17.38 -19.20 6.39
CA ASP A 170 17.55 -20.55 6.94
C ASP A 170 17.96 -21.49 5.79
N ILE A 171 19.12 -22.13 5.93
CA ILE A 171 19.68 -23.03 4.92
C ILE A 171 19.93 -24.45 5.45
N ARG A 172 19.28 -24.82 6.55
CA ARG A 172 19.48 -26.16 7.13
C ARG A 172 19.21 -27.25 6.13
N GLY A 173 20.18 -28.15 5.96
CA GLY A 173 20.13 -29.23 4.98
C GLY A 173 20.45 -28.83 3.54
N ARG A 174 20.72 -27.53 3.26
CA ARG A 174 21.05 -27.00 1.92
C ARG A 174 22.41 -26.29 1.88
N LYS A 175 23.35 -26.76 2.72
CA LYS A 175 24.69 -26.14 2.78
C LYS A 175 25.44 -26.26 1.46
N ALA A 176 25.30 -27.36 0.74
CA ALA A 176 25.98 -27.55 -0.55
C ALA A 176 25.47 -26.54 -1.62
N GLU A 177 24.17 -26.29 -1.63
CA GLU A 177 23.54 -25.28 -2.49
C GLU A 177 24.00 -23.88 -2.10
N ALA A 178 24.10 -23.58 -0.80
CA ALA A 178 24.62 -22.30 -0.30
C ALA A 178 26.09 -22.10 -0.63
N ASP A 179 26.93 -23.17 -0.52
CA ASP A 179 28.33 -23.12 -0.95
C ASP A 179 28.41 -22.82 -2.46
N ALA A 180 27.60 -23.46 -3.28
CA ALA A 180 27.56 -23.22 -4.74
C ALA A 180 27.08 -21.78 -5.08
N ALA A 181 26.03 -21.31 -4.41
CA ALA A 181 25.55 -19.93 -4.57
C ALA A 181 26.64 -18.91 -4.17
N ALA A 182 27.32 -19.12 -3.04
CA ALA A 182 28.39 -18.24 -2.60
C ALA A 182 29.59 -18.19 -3.58
N GLU A 183 29.94 -19.33 -4.22
CA GLU A 183 31.00 -19.34 -5.24
C GLU A 183 30.53 -18.65 -6.55
N LYS A 184 29.26 -18.80 -6.93
CA LYS A 184 28.66 -18.08 -8.06
C LYS A 184 28.69 -16.56 -7.84
N ILE A 185 28.28 -16.11 -6.65
CA ILE A 185 28.33 -14.68 -6.23
C ILE A 185 29.77 -14.17 -6.28
N ASP A 186 30.74 -14.96 -5.75
CA ASP A 186 32.16 -14.59 -5.77
C ASP A 186 32.66 -14.40 -7.22
N ALA A 187 32.32 -15.31 -8.12
CA ALA A 187 32.71 -15.24 -9.52
C ALA A 187 32.08 -14.02 -10.23
N GLU A 188 30.80 -13.78 -10.04
CA GLU A 188 30.07 -12.65 -10.66
C GLU A 188 30.60 -11.29 -10.14
N LEU A 189 30.79 -11.14 -8.82
CA LEU A 189 31.33 -9.91 -8.25
C LEU A 189 32.77 -9.62 -8.73
N LYS A 190 33.63 -10.64 -8.78
CA LYS A 190 34.99 -10.49 -9.33
C LYS A 190 34.99 -10.14 -10.81
N ALA A 191 34.13 -10.77 -11.61
CA ALA A 191 33.94 -10.42 -13.02
C ALA A 191 33.46 -8.97 -13.18
N GLY A 192 32.66 -8.46 -12.24
CA GLY A 192 32.26 -7.07 -12.13
C GLY A 192 33.33 -6.10 -11.64
N GLY A 193 34.55 -6.61 -11.34
CA GLY A 193 35.70 -5.80 -10.88
C GLY A 193 35.74 -5.55 -9.37
N ALA A 194 34.96 -6.28 -8.59
CA ALA A 194 35.04 -6.21 -7.13
C ALA A 194 36.34 -6.85 -6.61
N THR A 195 36.84 -6.31 -5.49
CA THR A 195 37.98 -6.87 -4.76
C THR A 195 37.49 -7.56 -3.50
N ARG A 196 37.85 -8.84 -3.33
CA ARG A 196 37.50 -9.65 -2.16
C ARG A 196 38.53 -9.54 -1.06
N LYS A 197 38.05 -9.46 0.18
CA LYS A 197 38.83 -9.62 1.40
C LYS A 197 38.04 -10.49 2.37
N ASP A 198 38.68 -11.54 2.89
CA ASP A 198 38.09 -12.39 3.93
C ASP A 198 38.47 -11.82 5.30
N LEU A 199 37.45 -11.67 6.16
CA LEU A 199 37.57 -11.23 7.54
C LEU A 199 37.24 -12.39 8.46
N THR A 200 38.14 -12.77 9.35
CA THR A 200 37.83 -13.74 10.42
C THR A 200 37.18 -12.99 11.58
N TYR A 201 36.01 -13.45 12.02
CA TYR A 201 35.27 -12.89 13.15
C TYR A 201 34.75 -14.01 14.05
N GLY A 202 35.41 -14.25 15.19
CA GLY A 202 35.18 -15.44 16.01
C GLY A 202 35.53 -16.71 15.24
N GLU A 203 34.57 -17.62 15.11
CA GLU A 203 34.70 -18.86 14.34
C GLU A 203 34.22 -18.69 12.87
N ASP A 204 33.61 -17.58 12.55
CA ASP A 204 33.01 -17.32 11.23
C ASP A 204 34.01 -16.59 10.30
N THR A 205 33.84 -16.80 9.00
CA THR A 205 34.52 -16.06 7.94
C THR A 205 33.53 -15.19 7.20
N ILE A 206 33.75 -13.87 7.22
CA ILE A 206 32.96 -12.91 6.46
C ILE A 206 33.71 -12.61 5.15
N ARG A 207 33.12 -12.95 4.01
CA ARG A 207 33.63 -12.54 2.69
C ARG A 207 33.16 -11.12 2.41
N VAL A 208 34.09 -10.20 2.24
CA VAL A 208 33.80 -8.78 1.97
C VAL A 208 34.28 -8.43 0.57
N TYR A 209 33.38 -7.91 -0.24
CA TYR A 209 33.63 -7.45 -1.60
C TYR A 209 33.52 -5.94 -1.65
N ARG A 210 34.53 -5.27 -2.15
CA ARG A 210 34.48 -3.83 -2.43
C ARG A 210 34.23 -3.61 -3.90
N THR A 211 33.14 -2.93 -4.21
CA THR A 211 32.72 -2.59 -5.56
C THR A 211 33.04 -1.11 -5.85
N LYS A 212 33.20 -0.77 -7.11
CA LYS A 212 33.26 0.64 -7.53
C LYS A 212 31.85 1.03 -8.00
N PRO A 213 31.17 1.95 -7.32
CA PRO A 213 29.86 2.42 -7.75
C PRO A 213 29.98 3.03 -9.15
N LYS A 214 29.04 2.70 -10.03
CA LYS A 214 28.94 3.32 -11.36
C LYS A 214 28.02 4.53 -11.26
N PRO A 215 28.27 5.61 -12.04
CA PRO A 215 27.34 6.73 -12.13
C PRO A 215 25.91 6.24 -12.42
N GLY A 216 24.92 6.77 -11.71
CA GLY A 216 23.50 6.39 -11.86
C GLY A 216 23.10 5.06 -11.23
N GLN A 217 23.94 4.43 -10.40
CA GLN A 217 23.59 3.21 -9.67
C GLN A 217 23.58 3.46 -8.16
N LEU A 218 22.82 2.65 -7.40
CA LEU A 218 22.90 2.64 -5.94
C LEU A 218 24.35 2.59 -5.48
N LYS A 219 24.73 3.45 -4.52
CA LYS A 219 26.10 3.53 -3.96
C LYS A 219 26.38 2.35 -3.02
N ILE A 220 26.34 1.12 -3.54
CA ILE A 220 26.80 -0.06 -2.81
C ILE A 220 28.31 -0.17 -3.01
N GLU A 221 29.06 0.23 -2.00
CA GLU A 221 30.54 0.18 -2.01
C GLU A 221 31.05 -1.14 -1.45
N GLU A 222 30.21 -1.86 -0.70
CA GLU A 222 30.57 -3.09 0.00
C GLU A 222 29.44 -4.10 -0.08
N ILE A 223 29.76 -5.36 -0.30
CA ILE A 223 28.87 -6.51 -0.15
C ILE A 223 29.58 -7.48 0.78
N ALA A 224 28.90 -7.98 1.78
CA ALA A 224 29.43 -8.92 2.74
C ALA A 224 28.55 -10.17 2.83
N LEU A 225 29.17 -11.34 2.92
CA LEU A 225 28.51 -12.64 2.99
C LEU A 225 29.14 -13.47 4.10
N THR A 226 28.33 -14.20 4.85
CA THR A 226 28.76 -15.29 5.71
C THR A 226 27.68 -16.38 5.72
N TRP A 227 28.08 -17.64 5.89
CA TRP A 227 27.15 -18.75 6.03
C TRP A 227 27.78 -19.92 6.78
N ASN A 228 26.94 -20.73 7.36
CA ASN A 228 27.29 -21.97 8.06
C ASN A 228 26.27 -23.07 7.74
N ASP A 229 26.15 -24.09 8.57
CA ASP A 229 25.21 -25.21 8.34
C ASP A 229 23.73 -24.82 8.60
N GLN A 230 23.49 -23.67 9.21
CA GLN A 230 22.14 -23.24 9.62
C GLN A 230 21.61 -22.05 8.83
N ARG A 231 22.47 -21.08 8.49
CA ARG A 231 22.02 -19.80 7.90
C ARG A 231 22.99 -19.22 6.91
N PHE A 232 22.44 -18.46 5.97
CA PHE A 232 23.14 -17.60 5.05
C PHE A 232 22.80 -16.14 5.40
N ILE A 233 23.83 -15.30 5.58
CA ILE A 233 23.66 -13.87 5.87
C ILE A 233 24.36 -13.09 4.77
N ALA A 234 23.64 -12.22 4.08
CA ALA A 234 24.16 -11.25 3.12
C ALA A 234 23.83 -9.84 3.60
N ALA A 235 24.74 -8.92 3.44
CA ALA A 235 24.52 -7.50 3.76
C ALA A 235 25.34 -6.61 2.85
N ASP A 236 24.89 -5.37 2.68
CA ASP A 236 25.64 -4.33 1.98
C ASP A 236 26.70 -3.67 2.86
N ARG A 237 26.91 -4.17 4.08
CA ARG A 237 27.89 -3.69 5.06
C ARG A 237 28.33 -4.84 5.99
N ALA A 238 29.62 -5.14 6.05
CA ALA A 238 30.17 -6.18 6.94
C ALA A 238 29.87 -5.91 8.44
N GLY A 239 29.67 -4.66 8.82
CA GLY A 239 29.26 -4.27 10.18
C GLY A 239 27.96 -4.95 10.60
N VAL A 240 26.96 -5.01 9.73
CA VAL A 240 25.66 -5.67 10.00
C VAL A 240 25.85 -7.15 10.32
N ILE A 241 26.70 -7.85 9.56
CA ILE A 241 26.97 -9.27 9.83
C ILE A 241 27.67 -9.42 11.18
N ARG A 242 28.64 -8.56 11.52
CA ARG A 242 29.30 -8.61 12.84
C ARG A 242 28.32 -8.36 13.98
N ASP A 243 27.44 -7.38 13.84
CA ASP A 243 26.41 -7.10 14.85
C ASP A 243 25.47 -8.30 15.04
N ALA A 244 25.06 -8.94 13.93
CA ALA A 244 24.25 -10.16 13.97
C ALA A 244 24.97 -11.32 14.66
N LEU A 245 26.25 -11.53 14.37
CA LEU A 245 27.08 -12.55 15.01
C LEU A 245 27.31 -12.25 16.52
N ASP A 246 27.41 -10.98 16.90
CA ASP A 246 27.50 -10.57 18.31
C ASP A 246 26.20 -10.79 19.06
N VAL A 247 25.03 -10.54 18.43
CA VAL A 247 23.72 -10.89 18.99
C VAL A 247 23.64 -12.40 19.22
N LEU A 248 23.98 -13.22 18.22
CA LEU A 248 24.00 -14.69 18.34
C LEU A 248 24.91 -15.20 19.46
N ALA A 249 26.06 -14.56 19.64
CA ALA A 249 27.03 -14.92 20.68
C ALA A 249 26.67 -14.33 22.06
N ASN A 250 25.53 -13.62 22.20
CA ASN A 250 25.11 -12.90 23.40
C ASN A 250 26.21 -11.96 23.96
N LYS A 251 26.96 -11.33 23.08
CA LYS A 251 28.00 -10.37 23.48
C LYS A 251 27.38 -9.04 23.87
N SER A 252 27.56 -8.60 25.11
CA SER A 252 27.12 -7.29 25.58
C SER A 252 27.91 -6.16 24.90
N PRO A 253 27.27 -5.05 24.45
CA PRO A 253 25.88 -4.64 24.67
C PRO A 253 24.90 -5.03 23.55
N ALA A 254 25.24 -5.97 22.67
CA ALA A 254 24.40 -6.35 21.54
C ALA A 254 23.02 -6.82 22.01
N LYS A 255 21.97 -6.28 21.40
CA LYS A 255 20.58 -6.64 21.65
C LYS A 255 19.89 -7.04 20.34
N ALA A 256 19.04 -8.06 20.43
CA ALA A 256 18.24 -8.51 19.30
C ALA A 256 17.08 -7.55 19.02
N PHE A 257 16.77 -7.42 17.73
CA PHE A 257 15.59 -6.68 17.27
C PHE A 257 14.29 -7.22 17.87
N SER A 258 14.17 -8.54 18.04
CA SER A 258 12.99 -9.18 18.64
C SER A 258 12.67 -8.71 20.06
N ALA A 259 13.65 -8.16 20.81
CA ALA A 259 13.43 -7.59 22.13
C ALA A 259 12.79 -6.19 22.11
N ARG A 260 12.62 -5.58 20.93
CA ARG A 260 12.03 -4.25 20.77
C ARG A 260 10.54 -4.28 21.10
N ALA A 261 10.11 -3.43 22.04
CA ALA A 261 8.74 -3.40 22.53
C ALA A 261 7.71 -3.11 21.42
N SER A 262 8.00 -2.16 20.52
CA SER A 262 7.12 -1.81 19.40
C SER A 262 6.94 -3.00 18.43
N TYR A 263 8.01 -3.76 18.13
CA TYR A 263 7.92 -4.97 17.31
C TYR A 263 7.05 -6.05 17.97
N GLN A 264 7.26 -6.31 19.26
CA GLN A 264 6.46 -7.30 20.01
C GLN A 264 4.98 -6.90 20.06
N GLN A 265 4.70 -5.60 20.25
CA GLN A 265 3.33 -5.10 20.28
C GLN A 265 2.67 -5.19 18.91
N VAL A 266 3.35 -4.79 17.83
CA VAL A 266 2.87 -4.95 16.45
C VAL A 266 2.51 -6.40 16.17
N LEU A 267 3.40 -7.34 16.49
CA LEU A 267 3.18 -8.76 16.23
C LEU A 267 2.01 -9.30 17.07
N SER A 268 1.94 -8.97 18.35
CA SER A 268 0.87 -9.41 19.25
C SER A 268 -0.51 -8.91 18.80
N GLU A 269 -0.63 -7.62 18.48
CA GLU A 269 -1.91 -7.04 18.06
C GLU A 269 -2.36 -7.59 16.70
N SER A 270 -1.43 -7.73 15.75
CA SER A 270 -1.76 -8.24 14.41
C SER A 270 -2.16 -9.74 14.43
N SER A 271 -1.57 -10.54 15.32
CA SER A 271 -1.88 -11.97 15.41
C SER A 271 -3.27 -12.26 15.96
N LYS A 272 -3.83 -11.38 16.81
CA LYS A 272 -5.15 -11.58 17.43
C LYS A 272 -6.27 -11.77 16.41
N SER A 273 -6.33 -10.91 15.38
CA SER A 273 -7.37 -11.00 14.35
C SER A 273 -7.22 -12.24 13.48
N ILE A 274 -5.97 -12.64 13.21
CA ILE A 274 -5.66 -13.86 12.44
C ILE A 274 -6.09 -15.12 13.21
N GLU A 275 -5.75 -15.19 14.50
CA GLU A 275 -6.14 -16.33 15.37
C GLU A 275 -7.66 -16.43 15.51
N SER A 276 -8.36 -15.29 15.59
CA SER A 276 -9.82 -15.26 15.69
C SER A 276 -10.54 -15.66 14.41
N ALA A 277 -9.87 -15.56 13.25
CA ALA A 277 -10.46 -15.93 11.97
C ALA A 277 -10.70 -17.44 11.82
N ASP A 278 -9.95 -18.29 12.55
CA ASP A 278 -10.03 -19.76 12.55
C ASP A 278 -10.22 -20.34 11.12
N ASP A 279 -9.48 -19.80 10.15
CA ASP A 279 -9.63 -20.18 8.74
C ASP A 279 -8.83 -21.45 8.43
N GLN A 280 -9.54 -22.56 8.29
CA GLN A 280 -8.92 -23.87 8.04
C GLN A 280 -8.13 -23.88 6.73
N GLY A 281 -6.94 -24.47 6.79
CA GLY A 281 -6.03 -24.61 5.65
C GLY A 281 -5.24 -23.35 5.33
N ALA A 282 -5.53 -22.23 5.97
CA ALA A 282 -4.76 -21.01 5.80
C ALA A 282 -3.33 -21.16 6.31
N THR A 283 -2.39 -20.58 5.58
CA THR A 283 -0.95 -20.64 5.88
C THR A 283 -0.45 -19.25 6.24
N LEU A 284 0.23 -19.12 7.39
CA LEU A 284 0.94 -17.89 7.75
C LEU A 284 2.13 -17.71 6.80
N CYS A 285 2.06 -16.69 5.98
CA CYS A 285 2.97 -16.51 4.87
C CYS A 285 4.00 -15.42 5.08
N TRP A 286 3.62 -14.31 5.70
CA TRP A 286 4.56 -13.22 5.94
C TRP A 286 4.24 -12.46 7.21
N GLN A 287 5.29 -11.80 7.71
CA GLN A 287 5.25 -10.81 8.78
C GLN A 287 6.08 -9.61 8.33
N TRP A 288 5.65 -8.40 8.71
CA TRP A 288 6.39 -7.20 8.39
C TRP A 288 6.30 -6.17 9.52
N TYR A 289 7.31 -5.33 9.58
CA TYR A 289 7.41 -4.25 10.54
C TYR A 289 8.19 -3.10 9.92
N ALA A 290 7.83 -1.88 10.21
CA ALA A 290 8.58 -0.70 9.82
C ALA A 290 8.38 0.44 10.82
N GLU A 291 9.43 1.22 11.06
CA GLU A 291 9.39 2.53 11.70
C GLU A 291 9.25 3.59 10.61
N PRO A 292 8.08 4.25 10.44
CA PRO A 292 7.80 5.05 9.25
C PRO A 292 8.82 6.15 8.99
N PHE A 293 9.23 6.89 10.03
CA PHE A 293 10.17 8.00 9.90
C PHE A 293 11.61 7.53 9.61
N ALA A 294 12.04 6.45 10.27
CA ALA A 294 13.35 5.85 9.98
C ALA A 294 13.39 5.28 8.55
N MET A 295 12.33 4.58 8.13
CA MET A 295 12.20 4.07 6.76
C MET A 295 12.10 5.20 5.73
N GLY A 296 11.36 6.28 6.01
CA GLY A 296 11.30 7.46 5.16
C GLY A 296 12.68 8.07 4.92
N ARG A 297 13.50 8.21 5.97
CA ARG A 297 14.88 8.68 5.84
C ARG A 297 15.75 7.71 5.02
N ILE A 298 15.62 6.39 5.25
CA ILE A 298 16.33 5.38 4.45
C ILE A 298 15.94 5.48 2.98
N LEU A 299 14.65 5.54 2.67
CA LEU A 299 14.15 5.63 1.30
C LEU A 299 14.62 6.91 0.61
N ARG A 300 14.62 8.05 1.30
CA ARG A 300 15.14 9.31 0.78
C ARG A 300 16.61 9.19 0.36
N GLU A 301 17.46 8.59 1.21
CA GLU A 301 18.88 8.41 0.90
C GLU A 301 19.13 7.36 -0.20
N VAL A 302 18.31 6.30 -0.23
CA VAL A 302 18.41 5.25 -1.25
C VAL A 302 18.05 5.80 -2.63
N PHE A 303 17.03 6.65 -2.71
CA PHE A 303 16.54 7.21 -3.97
C PHE A 303 17.28 8.48 -4.40
N GLU A 304 18.25 8.96 -3.60
CA GLU A 304 18.93 10.24 -3.86
C GLU A 304 17.93 11.33 -4.27
N TYR A 305 16.79 11.40 -3.53
CA TYR A 305 15.87 12.50 -3.75
C TYR A 305 16.69 13.78 -3.54
N ASP A 306 16.94 14.47 -4.64
CA ASP A 306 17.61 15.75 -4.62
C ASP A 306 16.87 16.63 -3.62
N ARG A 307 17.60 17.21 -2.71
CA ARG A 307 17.05 18.19 -1.79
C ARG A 307 16.74 19.43 -2.64
N ARG A 308 15.65 19.34 -3.39
CA ARG A 308 15.03 20.55 -3.91
C ARG A 308 14.41 21.20 -2.69
N ASP A 309 14.95 22.36 -2.40
CA ASP A 309 14.46 23.32 -1.43
C ASP A 309 14.62 22.99 0.06
N ASP A 310 14.60 24.05 0.85
CA ASP A 310 14.90 24.09 2.28
C ASP A 310 13.91 23.31 3.17
N LEU A 311 12.84 22.68 2.61
CA LEU A 311 11.79 21.98 3.37
C LEU A 311 12.04 20.47 3.49
N ASP A 312 12.53 20.02 4.65
CA ASP A 312 12.55 18.59 4.98
C ASP A 312 11.15 18.11 5.41
N VAL A 313 10.41 17.50 4.46
CA VAL A 313 9.04 17.00 4.72
C VAL A 313 8.98 16.00 5.87
N ILE A 314 9.99 15.13 6.04
CA ILE A 314 10.02 14.15 7.14
C ILE A 314 10.15 14.88 8.47
N GLU A 315 11.05 15.86 8.55
CA GLU A 315 11.24 16.67 9.74
C GLU A 315 10.01 17.55 10.04
N LEU A 316 9.39 18.12 9.00
CA LEU A 316 8.12 18.85 9.13
C LEU A 316 7.04 17.98 9.75
N LEU A 317 6.80 16.78 9.22
CA LEU A 317 5.80 15.86 9.76
C LEU A 317 6.11 15.46 11.21
N GLU A 318 7.36 15.21 11.57
CA GLU A 318 7.74 14.94 12.96
C GLU A 318 7.43 16.13 13.87
N ARG A 319 7.80 17.37 13.49
CA ARG A 319 7.48 18.60 14.23
C ARG A 319 5.98 18.82 14.35
N GLN A 320 5.20 18.36 13.37
CA GLN A 320 3.74 18.44 13.34
C GLN A 320 3.03 17.30 14.09
N GLY A 321 3.79 16.52 14.87
CA GLY A 321 3.27 15.54 15.82
C GLY A 321 3.02 14.16 15.23
N PHE A 322 3.31 13.92 13.95
CA PHE A 322 3.17 12.60 13.32
C PHE A 322 4.19 11.58 13.84
N GLY A 323 5.27 12.03 14.52
CA GLY A 323 6.22 11.16 15.22
C GLY A 323 5.58 10.30 16.33
N VAL A 324 4.32 10.53 16.69
CA VAL A 324 3.52 9.66 17.56
C VAL A 324 3.32 8.26 16.94
N ILE A 325 3.43 8.12 15.60
CA ILE A 325 3.40 6.84 14.91
C ILE A 325 4.79 6.20 15.06
N GLU A 326 4.91 5.32 16.04
CA GLU A 326 6.18 4.67 16.38
C GLU A 326 6.52 3.55 15.40
N ALA A 327 5.52 2.78 14.99
CA ALA A 327 5.70 1.65 14.10
C ALA A 327 4.43 1.31 13.31
N VAL A 328 4.62 0.62 12.21
CA VAL A 328 3.57 -0.04 11.44
C VAL A 328 3.99 -1.47 11.17
N GLY A 329 3.04 -2.38 11.09
CA GLY A 329 3.38 -3.76 10.75
C GLY A 329 2.16 -4.66 10.75
N GLY A 330 2.39 -5.92 10.39
CA GLY A 330 1.30 -6.87 10.31
C GLY A 330 1.74 -8.27 9.92
N VAL A 331 0.74 -9.14 9.81
CA VAL A 331 0.89 -10.54 9.42
C VAL A 331 -0.13 -10.90 8.34
N GLY A 332 0.23 -11.82 7.47
CA GLY A 332 -0.65 -12.26 6.39
C GLY A 332 -0.72 -13.77 6.25
N MET A 333 -1.91 -14.26 5.95
CA MET A 333 -2.21 -15.65 5.65
C MET A 333 -2.79 -15.77 4.25
N VAL A 334 -2.58 -16.91 3.60
CA VAL A 334 -3.15 -17.19 2.28
C VAL A 334 -3.71 -18.61 2.19
N ALA A 335 -4.48 -18.82 1.12
CA ALA A 335 -5.01 -20.10 0.70
C ALA A 335 -5.84 -20.84 1.77
N GLY A 336 -6.57 -20.05 2.59
CA GLY A 336 -7.59 -20.57 3.50
C GLY A 336 -8.86 -21.02 2.78
N GLN A 337 -9.74 -21.71 3.50
CA GLN A 337 -11.04 -22.11 2.95
C GLN A 337 -12.00 -20.94 2.81
N ARG A 338 -11.90 -19.93 3.66
CA ARG A 338 -12.77 -18.75 3.66
C ARG A 338 -12.10 -17.57 2.98
N PHE A 339 -10.82 -17.36 3.21
CA PHE A 339 -10.07 -16.23 2.69
C PHE A 339 -8.95 -16.71 1.76
N ASP A 340 -8.93 -16.19 0.54
CA ASP A 340 -7.81 -16.38 -0.39
C ASP A 340 -6.55 -15.67 0.14
N ILE A 341 -6.76 -14.45 0.67
CA ILE A 341 -5.75 -13.66 1.38
C ILE A 341 -6.42 -13.02 2.59
N LEU A 342 -5.79 -13.12 3.76
CA LEU A 342 -6.18 -12.40 4.98
C LEU A 342 -4.94 -11.72 5.56
N HIS A 343 -5.04 -10.41 5.78
CA HIS A 343 -4.00 -9.60 6.40
C HIS A 343 -4.56 -8.89 7.64
N SER A 344 -3.79 -8.90 8.72
CA SER A 344 -4.03 -8.08 9.90
C SER A 344 -2.80 -7.28 10.25
N GLY A 345 -2.98 -6.01 10.58
CA GLY A 345 -1.89 -5.09 10.89
C GLY A 345 -2.29 -4.05 11.93
N ILE A 346 -1.30 -3.26 12.34
CA ILE A 346 -1.48 -2.13 13.25
C ILE A 346 -0.62 -0.94 12.81
N VAL A 347 -1.19 0.25 12.94
CA VAL A 347 -0.45 1.51 13.04
C VAL A 347 -0.31 1.80 14.53
N LEU A 348 0.89 1.57 15.06
CA LEU A 348 1.20 1.77 16.48
C LEU A 348 1.45 3.25 16.76
N ALA A 349 0.53 3.87 17.47
CA ALA A 349 0.57 5.29 17.86
C ALA A 349 0.05 5.46 19.29
N PRO A 350 0.82 5.04 20.32
CA PRO A 350 0.34 4.97 21.71
C PRO A 350 0.22 6.33 22.36
N GLY A 351 0.77 7.37 21.74
CA GLY A 351 0.76 8.73 22.25
C GLY A 351 -0.49 9.51 21.87
N LYS A 352 -0.60 10.73 22.41
CA LYS A 352 -1.67 11.66 22.06
C LYS A 352 -1.36 12.34 20.72
N LEU A 353 -2.32 12.36 19.81
CA LEU A 353 -2.27 13.15 18.58
C LEU A 353 -2.23 14.64 18.90
N THR A 354 -1.24 15.36 18.38
CA THR A 354 -1.03 16.79 18.62
C THR A 354 -0.83 17.53 17.31
N LYS A 355 -1.02 18.82 17.29
CA LYS A 355 -0.84 19.68 16.11
C LYS A 355 -1.55 19.09 14.88
N ALA A 356 -0.87 19.03 13.72
CA ALA A 356 -1.43 18.49 12.49
C ALA A 356 -1.70 16.97 12.54
N ALA A 357 -0.99 16.19 13.35
CA ALA A 357 -1.32 14.77 13.53
C ALA A 357 -2.77 14.55 14.01
N ARG A 358 -3.43 15.55 14.61
CA ARG A 358 -4.86 15.50 14.92
C ARG A 358 -5.75 15.34 13.68
N MET A 359 -5.25 15.58 12.48
CA MET A 359 -5.95 15.26 11.23
C MET A 359 -6.26 13.77 11.10
N LEU A 360 -5.46 12.89 11.74
CA LEU A 360 -5.70 11.46 11.79
C LEU A 360 -6.75 11.04 12.82
N GLN A 361 -7.40 12.02 13.49
CA GLN A 361 -8.36 11.75 14.53
C GLN A 361 -9.65 11.17 13.91
N ALA A 362 -9.90 9.91 14.21
CA ALA A 362 -11.11 9.20 13.84
C ALA A 362 -11.74 8.59 15.09
N LYS A 363 -13.04 8.38 15.07
CA LYS A 363 -13.79 7.73 16.16
C LYS A 363 -14.29 6.38 15.70
N ASN A 364 -14.19 5.40 16.60
CA ASN A 364 -14.98 4.20 16.44
C ASN A 364 -16.46 4.53 16.48
N ALA A 365 -17.19 4.09 15.49
CA ALA A 365 -18.63 4.14 15.43
C ALA A 365 -19.20 2.74 15.20
N ILE A 366 -20.45 2.52 15.59
CA ILE A 366 -21.15 1.29 15.22
C ILE A 366 -21.20 1.21 13.69
N ARG A 367 -20.75 0.10 13.13
CA ARG A 367 -20.81 -0.13 11.68
C ARG A 367 -22.27 -0.17 11.22
N LEU A 368 -22.62 0.81 10.40
CA LEU A 368 -23.95 0.88 9.81
C LEU A 368 -24.06 -0.07 8.61
N PRO A 369 -25.25 -0.53 8.23
CA PRO A 369 -25.47 -1.18 6.95
C PRO A 369 -24.95 -0.30 5.78
N ILE A 370 -24.54 -0.92 4.69
CA ILE A 370 -24.23 -0.18 3.46
C ILE A 370 -25.54 0.47 2.99
N PRO A 371 -25.54 1.79 2.68
CA PRO A 371 -26.75 2.46 2.22
C PRO A 371 -27.24 1.84 0.90
N ALA A 372 -28.54 1.94 0.61
CA ALA A 372 -29.14 1.32 -0.58
C ALA A 372 -28.83 2.09 -1.90
N TRP A 373 -28.35 3.34 -1.80
CA TRP A 373 -28.18 4.18 -2.98
C TRP A 373 -26.95 3.88 -3.88
N PRO A 374 -25.81 3.29 -3.42
CA PRO A 374 -24.80 2.78 -4.34
C PRO A 374 -25.38 1.69 -5.23
N THR A 375 -25.05 1.71 -6.52
CA THR A 375 -25.56 0.74 -7.49
C THR A 375 -24.75 -0.55 -7.47
N ASP A 376 -25.30 -1.64 -8.00
CA ASP A 376 -24.64 -2.96 -8.09
C ASP A 376 -23.43 -2.98 -9.03
N ASP A 377 -23.31 -1.98 -9.92
CA ASP A 377 -22.14 -1.76 -10.77
C ASP A 377 -21.04 -0.92 -10.09
N SER A 378 -21.17 -0.59 -8.80
CA SER A 378 -20.11 0.04 -8.03
C SER A 378 -18.96 -0.94 -7.80
N GLY A 379 -17.74 -0.52 -8.17
CA GLY A 379 -16.53 -1.34 -8.03
C GLY A 379 -15.96 -1.32 -6.61
N ALA A 380 -16.17 -0.23 -5.88
CA ALA A 380 -15.74 -0.11 -4.50
C ALA A 380 -16.66 0.83 -3.70
N PHE A 381 -16.77 0.51 -2.44
CA PHE A 381 -17.43 1.31 -1.41
C PHE A 381 -16.46 1.43 -0.23
N PHE A 382 -16.20 2.68 0.21
CA PHE A 382 -15.39 2.99 1.37
C PHE A 382 -16.17 3.91 2.28
N ARG A 383 -16.15 3.67 3.57
CA ARG A 383 -16.74 4.54 4.58
C ARG A 383 -15.74 4.85 5.67
N PHE A 384 -15.61 6.13 6.03
CA PHE A 384 -14.75 6.64 7.07
C PHE A 384 -15.58 7.36 8.13
N ASN A 385 -15.27 7.15 9.39
CA ASN A 385 -15.78 7.93 10.52
C ASN A 385 -14.69 8.91 10.95
N TRP A 386 -14.59 10.03 10.24
CA TRP A 386 -13.52 11.02 10.37
C TRP A 386 -14.01 12.30 11.04
N GLU A 387 -13.30 12.80 12.06
CA GLU A 387 -13.63 14.06 12.73
C GLU A 387 -13.27 15.26 11.85
N LEU A 388 -14.08 15.52 10.79
CA LEU A 388 -13.79 16.49 9.75
C LEU A 388 -13.49 17.90 10.25
N GLU A 389 -14.30 18.43 11.18
CA GLU A 389 -14.06 19.75 11.78
C GLU A 389 -12.73 19.81 12.52
N SER A 390 -12.42 18.77 13.33
CA SER A 390 -11.14 18.70 14.05
C SER A 390 -9.96 18.57 13.08
N ALA A 391 -10.11 17.78 12.01
CA ALA A 391 -9.09 17.59 10.99
C ALA A 391 -8.80 18.89 10.25
N PHE A 392 -9.85 19.63 9.85
CA PHE A 392 -9.71 20.92 9.17
C PHE A 392 -8.89 21.92 10.01
N TRP A 393 -9.25 22.11 11.29
CA TRP A 393 -8.51 23.03 12.15
C TRP A 393 -7.12 22.50 12.54
N ALA A 394 -6.87 21.20 12.50
CA ALA A 394 -5.54 20.66 12.74
C ALA A 394 -4.58 20.97 11.58
N ALA A 395 -5.07 21.13 10.35
CA ALA A 395 -4.27 21.51 9.20
C ALA A 395 -3.59 22.88 9.36
N GLU A 396 -4.17 23.81 10.15
CA GLU A 396 -3.61 25.12 10.45
C GLU A 396 -2.13 25.08 10.83
N SER A 397 -1.77 24.20 11.76
CA SER A 397 -0.38 24.13 12.22
C SER A 397 0.59 23.59 11.17
N LEU A 398 0.13 22.73 10.27
CA LEU A 398 0.95 22.20 9.17
C LEU A 398 1.19 23.28 8.11
N VAL A 399 0.11 23.95 7.68
CA VAL A 399 0.18 25.00 6.66
C VAL A 399 1.05 26.16 7.13
N ASN A 400 0.83 26.63 8.36
CA ASN A 400 1.62 27.74 8.91
C ASN A 400 3.10 27.38 9.10
N ASP A 401 3.43 26.14 9.52
CA ASP A 401 4.82 25.68 9.63
C ASP A 401 5.49 25.51 8.25
N ALA A 402 4.76 25.01 7.26
CA ALA A 402 5.26 24.84 5.90
C ALA A 402 5.56 26.19 5.22
N LEU A 403 4.68 27.19 5.43
CA LEU A 403 4.83 28.54 4.85
C LEU A 403 5.74 29.47 5.67
N GLY A 404 6.08 29.07 6.93
CA GLY A 404 6.87 29.91 7.84
C GLY A 404 6.13 31.14 8.39
N GLU A 405 4.81 31.28 8.12
CA GLU A 405 3.96 32.41 8.53
C GLU A 405 2.56 31.93 8.93
N ASP A 406 1.89 32.72 9.78
CA ASP A 406 0.50 32.45 10.25
C ASP A 406 -0.54 32.88 9.20
N LEU A 407 -0.63 32.15 8.08
CA LEU A 407 -1.50 32.51 6.94
C LEU A 407 -2.82 31.75 6.90
N PHE A 408 -2.94 30.57 7.50
CA PHE A 408 -4.13 29.72 7.39
C PHE A 408 -5.43 30.44 7.80
N ARG A 409 -5.46 31.06 9.00
CA ARG A 409 -6.67 31.78 9.45
C ARG A 409 -7.01 32.99 8.61
N PRO A 410 -6.06 33.90 8.29
CA PRO A 410 -6.33 34.98 7.35
C PRO A 410 -6.91 34.53 5.99
N MET A 411 -6.44 33.40 5.45
CA MET A 411 -6.99 32.85 4.20
C MET A 411 -8.45 32.40 4.38
N ILE A 412 -8.78 31.68 5.45
CA ILE A 412 -10.15 31.23 5.74
C ILE A 412 -11.08 32.41 6.02
N GLU A 413 -10.60 33.44 6.72
CA GLU A 413 -11.33 34.67 6.97
C GLU A 413 -11.52 35.50 5.69
N GLY A 414 -10.54 35.51 4.78
CA GLY A 414 -10.61 36.11 3.48
C GLY A 414 -11.79 35.61 2.65
N ILE A 415 -12.08 34.30 2.67
CA ILE A 415 -13.25 33.73 1.97
C ILE A 415 -14.57 34.38 2.42
N ARG A 416 -14.66 34.78 3.69
CA ARG A 416 -15.82 35.47 4.26
C ARG A 416 -15.85 36.95 3.92
N ASP A 417 -14.69 37.60 3.98
CA ASP A 417 -14.56 39.06 4.01
C ASP A 417 -14.31 39.69 2.61
N ASP A 418 -13.95 38.84 1.61
CA ASP A 418 -13.78 39.31 0.24
C ASP A 418 -15.12 39.69 -0.38
N PRO A 419 -15.30 40.99 -0.77
CA PRO A 419 -16.55 41.46 -1.42
C PRO A 419 -16.84 40.81 -2.78
N GLU A 420 -15.81 40.38 -3.50
CA GLU A 420 -15.93 39.71 -4.81
C GLU A 420 -15.95 38.16 -4.65
N GLY A 421 -15.65 37.66 -3.48
CA GLY A 421 -15.66 36.25 -3.15
C GLY A 421 -17.05 35.71 -2.73
N PRO A 422 -17.13 34.44 -2.34
CA PRO A 422 -18.39 33.78 -2.01
C PRO A 422 -19.01 34.27 -0.69
N GLN A 423 -18.29 35.00 0.14
CA GLN A 423 -18.74 35.53 1.43
C GLN A 423 -19.30 34.40 2.35
N ILE A 424 -18.55 33.30 2.51
CA ILE A 424 -18.91 32.13 3.30
C ILE A 424 -18.09 32.12 4.60
N ASP A 425 -18.76 32.04 5.73
CA ASP A 425 -18.09 31.77 7.02
C ASP A 425 -17.92 30.24 7.17
N ILE A 426 -16.76 29.75 6.74
CA ILE A 426 -16.44 28.30 6.78
C ILE A 426 -16.63 27.75 8.21
N ALA A 427 -16.21 28.50 9.24
CA ALA A 427 -16.26 28.10 10.63
C ALA A 427 -17.68 28.02 11.20
N LYS A 428 -18.61 28.83 10.70
CA LYS A 428 -19.98 28.91 11.22
C LYS A 428 -21.01 28.26 10.32
N ASP A 429 -20.88 28.46 9.01
CA ASP A 429 -21.91 28.07 8.04
C ASP A 429 -21.66 26.68 7.47
N PHE A 430 -20.40 26.22 7.40
CA PHE A 430 -20.05 24.97 6.73
C PHE A 430 -19.65 23.86 7.72
N LEU A 431 -18.52 23.99 8.42
CA LEU A 431 -17.94 22.93 9.25
C LEU A 431 -18.90 22.35 10.31
N PRO A 432 -19.67 23.17 11.07
CA PRO A 432 -20.58 22.63 12.09
C PRO A 432 -21.73 21.81 11.51
N ASN A 433 -22.02 21.96 10.21
CA ASN A 433 -23.08 21.24 9.51
C ASN A 433 -22.60 19.91 8.89
N LEU A 434 -21.32 19.58 8.96
CA LEU A 434 -20.80 18.27 8.57
C LEU A 434 -21.00 17.26 9.70
N GLU A 435 -21.25 16.01 9.33
CA GLU A 435 -21.13 14.84 10.19
C GLU A 435 -19.77 14.15 9.95
N ASN A 436 -19.48 13.11 10.71
CA ASN A 436 -18.18 12.45 10.62
C ASN A 436 -18.15 11.34 9.55
N GLU A 437 -19.30 11.01 8.94
CA GLU A 437 -19.38 9.97 7.93
C GLU A 437 -19.00 10.51 6.56
N VAL A 438 -17.97 9.91 5.95
CA VAL A 438 -17.52 10.14 4.58
C VAL A 438 -17.65 8.83 3.82
N ILE A 439 -18.36 8.84 2.71
CA ILE A 439 -18.51 7.69 1.82
C ILE A 439 -17.81 8.00 0.50
N LEU A 440 -16.97 7.07 0.03
CA LEU A 440 -16.37 7.12 -1.30
C LEU A 440 -16.88 5.94 -2.12
N ILE A 441 -17.38 6.20 -3.31
CA ILE A 441 -17.80 5.20 -4.29
C ILE A 441 -16.93 5.34 -5.54
N THR A 442 -16.50 4.21 -6.10
CA THR A 442 -15.90 4.17 -7.43
C THR A 442 -16.69 3.26 -8.34
N ASP A 443 -16.86 3.66 -9.57
CA ASP A 443 -17.35 2.82 -10.66
C ASP A 443 -16.55 3.09 -11.94
N ASN A 444 -16.90 2.45 -13.03
CA ASN A 444 -16.30 2.74 -14.32
C ASN A 444 -17.31 2.56 -15.47
N THR A 445 -17.00 3.17 -16.61
CA THR A 445 -17.76 3.04 -17.84
C THR A 445 -16.99 2.23 -18.89
N MET A 446 -17.73 1.58 -19.76
CA MET A 446 -17.20 0.83 -20.91
C MET A 446 -17.82 1.32 -22.22
N PRO A 447 -17.07 1.34 -23.32
CA PRO A 447 -15.68 0.92 -23.51
C PRO A 447 -14.69 1.82 -22.74
N ALA A 448 -13.55 1.23 -22.27
CA ALA A 448 -12.54 1.95 -21.53
C ALA A 448 -11.92 3.10 -22.36
N GLY A 449 -11.89 4.27 -21.78
CA GLY A 449 -11.29 5.51 -22.27
C GLY A 449 -10.73 6.33 -21.09
N PRO A 450 -10.06 7.47 -21.37
CA PRO A 450 -9.41 8.30 -20.34
C PRO A 450 -10.32 8.69 -19.17
N GLU A 451 -11.60 8.96 -19.45
CA GLU A 451 -12.61 9.35 -18.45
C GLU A 451 -13.46 8.19 -17.92
N SER A 452 -13.01 6.94 -18.09
CA SER A 452 -13.85 5.79 -17.69
C SER A 452 -13.90 5.57 -16.19
N ASP A 453 -12.84 5.90 -15.45
CA ASP A 453 -12.79 5.77 -14.01
C ASP A 453 -13.55 6.92 -13.37
N ARG A 454 -14.59 6.60 -12.60
CA ARG A 454 -15.45 7.60 -11.97
C ARG A 454 -15.44 7.44 -10.45
N MET A 455 -15.51 8.55 -9.76
CA MET A 455 -15.49 8.63 -8.31
C MET A 455 -16.58 9.58 -7.79
N LEU A 456 -17.18 9.22 -6.67
CA LEU A 456 -18.09 10.06 -5.92
C LEU A 456 -17.72 10.03 -4.44
N VAL A 457 -17.60 11.21 -3.83
CA VAL A 457 -17.48 11.40 -2.39
C VAL A 457 -18.79 11.97 -1.86
N ALA A 458 -19.36 11.35 -0.81
CA ALA A 458 -20.54 11.83 -0.13
C ALA A 458 -20.21 12.12 1.33
N LEU A 459 -20.36 13.37 1.74
CA LEU A 459 -20.23 13.80 3.14
C LEU A 459 -21.64 13.86 3.74
N ARG A 460 -21.84 13.14 4.82
CA ARG A 460 -23.10 13.24 5.56
C ARG A 460 -23.20 14.59 6.24
N ILE A 461 -24.37 15.23 6.18
CA ILE A 461 -24.59 16.59 6.67
C ILE A 461 -25.81 16.65 7.60
N LYS A 462 -25.75 17.60 8.55
CA LYS A 462 -26.81 17.82 9.57
C LYS A 462 -27.93 18.72 9.04
N ASN A 463 -27.58 19.71 8.22
CA ASN A 463 -28.54 20.71 7.71
C ASN A 463 -28.31 21.00 6.24
N ALA A 464 -29.06 20.28 5.41
CA ALA A 464 -28.97 20.42 3.95
C ALA A 464 -29.30 21.81 3.44
N ASP A 465 -30.24 22.55 4.06
CA ASP A 465 -30.62 23.88 3.59
C ASP A 465 -29.49 24.92 3.80
N VAL A 466 -28.75 24.79 4.90
CA VAL A 466 -27.58 25.65 5.15
C VAL A 466 -26.45 25.31 4.19
N VAL A 467 -26.12 24.04 4.06
CA VAL A 467 -25.02 23.59 3.16
C VAL A 467 -25.34 23.90 1.69
N ALA A 468 -26.62 23.73 1.26
CA ALA A 468 -27.04 24.10 -0.10
C ALA A 468 -26.81 25.58 -0.41
N LYS A 469 -27.08 26.47 0.55
CA LYS A 469 -26.80 27.90 0.40
C LYS A 469 -25.30 28.20 0.31
N VAL A 470 -24.47 27.49 1.08
CA VAL A 470 -23.01 27.59 1.01
C VAL A 470 -22.52 27.17 -0.37
N VAL A 471 -22.98 26.00 -0.86
CA VAL A 471 -22.63 25.51 -2.21
C VAL A 471 -23.10 26.49 -3.28
N GLN A 472 -24.34 26.98 -3.19
CA GLN A 472 -24.88 27.96 -4.15
C GLN A 472 -24.00 29.21 -4.21
N LYS A 473 -23.67 29.83 -3.07
CA LYS A 473 -22.81 31.01 -3.01
C LYS A 473 -21.41 30.74 -3.60
N ALA A 474 -20.82 29.59 -3.31
CA ALA A 474 -19.52 29.24 -3.87
C ALA A 474 -19.59 29.12 -5.40
N MET A 475 -20.62 28.47 -5.91
CA MET A 475 -20.78 28.22 -7.35
C MET A 475 -21.23 29.43 -8.14
N GLU A 476 -21.85 30.42 -7.49
CA GLU A 476 -22.24 31.67 -8.15
C GLU A 476 -21.05 32.61 -8.46
N VAL A 477 -19.94 32.45 -7.75
CA VAL A 477 -18.69 33.18 -7.97
C VAL A 477 -17.64 32.38 -8.73
N GLU A 478 -17.82 31.04 -8.85
CA GLU A 478 -16.93 30.21 -9.64
C GLU A 478 -17.16 30.43 -11.14
N PRO A 479 -16.17 30.96 -11.90
CA PRO A 479 -16.37 31.37 -13.31
C PRO A 479 -16.80 30.23 -14.22
N ASP A 480 -16.30 28.99 -13.94
CA ASP A 480 -16.50 27.82 -14.78
C ASP A 480 -17.66 26.94 -14.30
N ALA A 481 -18.43 27.41 -13.30
CA ALA A 481 -19.56 26.68 -12.78
C ALA A 481 -20.80 26.80 -13.70
N ILE A 482 -21.34 25.66 -14.07
CA ILE A 482 -22.55 25.52 -14.87
C ILE A 482 -23.62 24.82 -14.04
N LYS A 483 -24.75 25.46 -13.82
CA LYS A 483 -25.90 24.80 -13.17
C LYS A 483 -26.61 23.87 -14.16
N LEU A 484 -26.70 22.60 -13.83
CA LEU A 484 -27.37 21.59 -14.66
C LEU A 484 -28.89 21.60 -14.37
N GLU A 485 -29.70 21.32 -15.41
CA GLU A 485 -31.14 21.18 -15.28
C GLU A 485 -31.53 19.81 -14.74
N VAL A 486 -31.47 19.64 -13.42
CA VAL A 486 -31.93 18.42 -12.70
C VAL A 486 -33.12 18.81 -11.83
N PRO A 487 -34.34 18.28 -12.10
CA PRO A 487 -35.55 18.75 -11.42
C PRO A 487 -35.58 18.48 -9.92
N GLU A 488 -34.85 17.45 -9.45
CA GLU A 488 -34.97 16.95 -8.09
C GLU A 488 -34.06 17.66 -7.07
N PHE A 489 -32.93 18.21 -7.52
CA PHE A 489 -31.93 18.95 -6.69
C PHE A 489 -30.99 19.74 -7.56
N ASP A 490 -30.39 20.78 -7.00
CA ASP A 490 -29.41 21.62 -7.70
C ASP A 490 -28.08 20.88 -7.87
N VAL A 491 -27.61 20.81 -9.12
CA VAL A 491 -26.32 20.23 -9.48
C VAL A 491 -25.50 21.30 -10.19
N TRP A 492 -24.27 21.47 -9.75
CA TRP A 492 -23.30 22.33 -10.38
C TRP A 492 -22.17 21.48 -10.96
N ARG A 493 -21.76 21.80 -12.19
CA ARG A 493 -20.61 21.20 -12.86
C ARG A 493 -19.59 22.30 -13.11
N VAL A 494 -18.32 22.02 -12.81
CA VAL A 494 -17.19 22.89 -13.13
C VAL A 494 -16.33 22.19 -14.17
N GLU A 495 -16.04 22.89 -15.28
CA GLU A 495 -15.17 22.43 -16.37
C GLU A 495 -14.05 23.42 -16.53
N ARG A 496 -12.83 23.05 -16.15
CA ARG A 496 -11.65 23.88 -16.35
C ARG A 496 -11.06 23.63 -17.73
N GLY A 497 -10.76 24.69 -18.47
CA GLY A 497 -10.01 24.60 -19.70
C GLY A 497 -8.60 24.11 -19.46
N LYS A 498 -8.00 23.39 -20.41
CA LYS A 498 -6.61 22.91 -20.30
C LYS A 498 -5.57 24.01 -20.03
N ASN A 499 -5.96 25.28 -20.14
CA ASN A 499 -5.10 26.47 -19.94
C ASN A 499 -5.36 27.18 -18.59
N ASP A 500 -6.28 26.70 -17.75
CA ASP A 500 -6.66 27.38 -16.49
C ASP A 500 -5.96 26.78 -15.26
N SER A 501 -4.86 26.05 -15.46
CA SER A 501 -3.97 25.59 -14.38
C SER A 501 -3.39 26.75 -13.57
N ASP A 502 -3.32 27.95 -14.18
CA ASP A 502 -2.62 29.11 -13.63
C ASP A 502 -3.20 29.61 -12.30
N ASP A 503 -4.46 29.36 -11.96
CA ASP A 503 -5.11 30.02 -10.81
C ASP A 503 -4.92 29.21 -9.48
N ILE A 504 -4.94 27.88 -9.50
CA ILE A 504 -4.63 27.09 -8.28
C ILE A 504 -3.13 27.00 -8.10
N ASP A 505 -2.39 26.82 -9.18
CA ASP A 505 -0.94 26.76 -9.15
C ASP A 505 -0.37 28.15 -8.82
N ALA A 506 -0.98 29.26 -9.29
CA ALA A 506 -0.67 30.60 -8.83
C ALA A 506 -1.04 30.83 -7.35
N GLN A 507 -2.11 30.22 -6.85
CA GLN A 507 -2.46 30.27 -5.42
C GLN A 507 -1.54 29.38 -4.60
N LEU A 508 -1.12 28.21 -5.08
CA LEU A 508 -0.13 27.36 -4.46
C LEU A 508 1.27 27.99 -4.53
N ALA A 509 1.63 28.62 -5.66
CA ALA A 509 2.85 29.41 -5.81
C ALA A 509 2.83 30.65 -4.90
N ALA A 510 1.70 31.35 -4.80
CA ALA A 510 1.52 32.44 -3.83
C ALA A 510 1.59 31.97 -2.37
N LEU A 511 1.38 30.67 -2.13
CA LEU A 511 1.56 29.99 -0.84
C LEU A 511 2.99 29.46 -0.65
N GLY A 512 3.94 29.76 -1.56
CA GLY A 512 5.34 29.35 -1.45
C GLY A 512 5.61 27.87 -1.80
N PHE A 513 4.67 27.20 -2.42
CA PHE A 513 4.87 25.83 -2.89
C PHE A 513 5.49 25.74 -4.28
N ASP A 514 5.72 26.91 -4.96
CA ASP A 514 6.25 26.91 -6.31
C ASP A 514 6.96 28.22 -6.67
N GLU A 515 8.27 28.27 -6.52
CA GLU A 515 9.08 29.34 -7.17
C GLU A 515 9.91 28.82 -8.36
N ASP A 516 9.98 27.49 -8.64
CA ASP A 516 10.90 26.93 -9.65
C ASP A 516 10.30 25.79 -10.53
N ILE A 517 8.99 25.65 -10.65
CA ILE A 517 8.41 24.70 -11.62
C ILE A 517 8.07 25.44 -12.91
N GLU A 518 9.08 25.72 -13.76
CA GLU A 518 8.92 26.00 -15.19
C GLU A 518 8.56 24.71 -15.96
N ASP A 519 7.69 23.86 -15.45
CA ASP A 519 7.22 22.68 -16.18
C ASP A 519 5.77 22.89 -16.63
N GLU A 520 5.60 22.93 -17.95
CA GLU A 520 4.33 23.03 -18.68
C GLU A 520 3.30 21.90 -18.37
N ASP A 521 3.52 21.07 -17.33
CA ASP A 521 2.78 19.83 -17.08
C ASP A 521 2.06 19.75 -15.73
N THR A 522 1.76 20.87 -15.06
CA THR A 522 0.88 20.85 -13.88
C THR A 522 -0.60 20.80 -14.27
N ALA A 523 -1.01 19.71 -14.92
CA ALA A 523 -2.42 19.47 -15.20
C ALA A 523 -3.21 19.40 -13.87
N PRO A 524 -4.39 20.03 -13.76
CA PRO A 524 -5.22 19.99 -12.56
C PRO A 524 -5.54 18.54 -12.19
N LEU A 525 -5.68 18.25 -10.89
CA LEU A 525 -6.01 16.90 -10.40
C LEU A 525 -7.33 16.36 -10.98
N LEU A 526 -8.25 17.27 -11.29
CA LEU A 526 -9.52 16.98 -11.98
C LEU A 526 -9.82 18.13 -12.96
N ASN A 527 -9.91 17.80 -14.25
CA ASN A 527 -10.30 18.75 -15.30
C ASN A 527 -11.78 19.14 -15.23
N HIS A 528 -12.60 18.25 -14.71
CA HIS A 528 -14.03 18.45 -14.51
C HIS A 528 -14.50 17.79 -13.22
N TRP A 529 -15.48 18.39 -12.57
CA TRP A 529 -16.10 17.85 -11.37
C TRP A 529 -17.50 18.39 -11.18
N ALA A 530 -18.30 17.74 -10.37
CA ALA A 530 -19.65 18.17 -10.05
C ALA A 530 -19.90 18.12 -8.53
N ILE A 531 -20.80 19.01 -8.06
CA ILE A 531 -21.19 19.10 -6.66
C ILE A 531 -22.70 19.28 -6.53
N ALA A 532 -23.29 18.66 -5.52
CA ALA A 532 -24.69 18.85 -5.17
C ALA A 532 -24.94 18.58 -3.69
N VAL A 533 -25.99 19.19 -3.16
CA VAL A 533 -26.57 18.82 -1.87
C VAL A 533 -27.84 18.01 -2.14
N VAL A 534 -27.87 16.79 -1.66
CA VAL A 534 -28.96 15.84 -1.89
C VAL A 534 -29.62 15.49 -0.57
N LYS A 535 -30.93 15.81 -0.46
CA LYS A 535 -31.74 15.44 0.70
C LYS A 535 -32.27 14.02 0.54
N GLY A 536 -32.10 13.20 1.58
CA GLY A 536 -32.72 11.90 1.67
C GLY A 536 -34.24 11.96 1.86
N PRO A 537 -34.93 10.80 1.85
CA PRO A 537 -36.36 10.73 2.15
C PRO A 537 -36.66 11.18 3.59
N GLN A 538 -37.81 11.82 3.79
CA GLN A 538 -38.17 12.45 5.08
C GLN A 538 -38.28 11.49 6.29
N THR A 539 -38.35 10.22 6.03
CA THR A 539 -38.70 9.19 7.05
C THR A 539 -37.50 8.37 7.56
N ASP A 540 -36.26 8.71 7.32
CA ASP A 540 -35.04 8.04 7.86
C ASP A 540 -33.83 8.21 6.93
N GLY A 541 -33.90 9.12 5.96
CA GLY A 541 -32.83 9.36 5.00
C GLY A 541 -31.77 10.32 5.54
N ALA A 542 -30.51 9.97 5.32
CA ALA A 542 -29.40 10.89 5.53
C ALA A 542 -29.31 11.90 4.37
N ASP A 543 -28.99 13.15 4.71
CA ASP A 543 -28.68 14.20 3.73
C ASP A 543 -27.17 14.16 3.44
N TYR A 544 -26.81 14.42 2.17
CA TYR A 544 -25.42 14.37 1.74
C TYR A 544 -25.02 15.61 0.94
N LEU A 545 -23.81 16.09 1.19
CA LEU A 545 -23.04 16.89 0.24
C LEU A 545 -22.25 15.92 -0.62
N MET A 546 -22.54 15.90 -1.92
CA MET A 546 -21.92 14.99 -2.88
C MET A 546 -20.98 15.76 -3.81
N PHE A 547 -19.79 15.20 -4.00
CA PHE A 547 -18.79 15.65 -4.95
C PHE A 547 -18.41 14.47 -5.86
N SER A 548 -18.35 14.69 -7.16
CA SER A 548 -18.01 13.62 -8.11
C SER A 548 -17.11 14.11 -9.24
N SER A 549 -16.23 13.25 -9.71
CA SER A 549 -15.47 13.47 -10.93
C SER A 549 -16.37 13.58 -12.18
N HIS A 550 -17.62 13.07 -12.13
CA HIS A 550 -18.55 13.03 -13.27
C HIS A 550 -19.95 13.43 -12.83
N SER A 551 -20.54 14.40 -13.52
CA SER A 551 -21.89 14.88 -13.23
C SER A 551 -22.96 13.80 -13.38
N GLU A 552 -22.81 12.88 -14.34
CA GLU A 552 -23.73 11.78 -14.60
C GLU A 552 -23.77 10.81 -13.44
N LEU A 553 -22.61 10.48 -12.86
CA LEU A 553 -22.53 9.61 -11.68
C LEU A 553 -23.21 10.27 -10.49
N LEU A 554 -22.94 11.57 -10.25
CA LEU A 554 -23.56 12.32 -9.18
C LEU A 554 -25.10 12.34 -9.33
N VAL A 555 -25.59 12.66 -10.53
CA VAL A 555 -27.05 12.68 -10.81
C VAL A 555 -27.66 11.29 -10.63
N LYS A 556 -27.02 10.22 -11.12
CA LYS A 556 -27.46 8.83 -10.96
C LYS A 556 -27.64 8.47 -9.48
N LEU A 557 -26.58 8.66 -8.69
CA LEU A 557 -26.57 8.27 -7.27
C LEU A 557 -27.40 9.24 -6.41
N GLY A 558 -27.42 10.54 -6.73
CA GLY A 558 -28.22 11.53 -6.04
C GLY A 558 -29.73 11.28 -6.18
N LYS A 559 -30.19 10.86 -7.35
CA LYS A 559 -31.59 10.43 -7.55
C LYS A 559 -31.95 9.21 -6.69
N ARG A 560 -31.04 8.24 -6.55
CA ARG A 560 -31.24 7.09 -5.68
C ARG A 560 -31.29 7.47 -4.20
N VAL A 561 -30.44 8.41 -3.75
CA VAL A 561 -30.55 8.98 -2.39
C VAL A 561 -31.94 9.62 -2.19
N ARG A 562 -32.36 10.46 -3.13
CA ARG A 562 -33.63 11.21 -3.04
C ARG A 562 -34.88 10.34 -3.00
N SER A 563 -34.91 9.29 -3.81
CA SER A 563 -36.06 8.39 -3.93
C SER A 563 -36.15 7.39 -2.78
N GLY A 564 -35.12 7.23 -1.95
CA GLY A 564 -35.07 6.14 -0.98
C GLY A 564 -34.91 4.80 -1.69
N ALA A 565 -33.82 4.64 -2.43
CA ALA A 565 -33.52 3.55 -3.35
C ALA A 565 -34.14 2.19 -3.00
N GLU A 566 -34.62 1.49 -4.00
CA GLU A 566 -35.09 0.09 -3.88
C GLU A 566 -33.90 -0.82 -3.51
N ASN A 567 -34.22 -2.03 -3.03
CA ASN A 567 -33.21 -2.99 -2.55
C ASN A 567 -32.55 -3.73 -3.74
N ASP A 568 -32.02 -2.96 -4.70
CA ASP A 568 -31.43 -3.40 -5.97
C ASP A 568 -29.97 -2.91 -6.14
N GLY A 569 -29.39 -2.31 -5.10
CA GLY A 569 -28.04 -1.74 -5.15
C GLY A 569 -26.94 -2.67 -4.67
N LEU A 570 -25.74 -2.09 -4.47
CA LEU A 570 -24.54 -2.78 -4.03
C LEU A 570 -24.78 -3.65 -2.78
N ALA A 571 -25.50 -3.14 -1.79
CA ALA A 571 -25.80 -3.83 -0.54
C ALA A 571 -26.59 -5.14 -0.73
N SER A 572 -27.32 -5.29 -1.83
CA SER A 572 -28.15 -6.47 -2.12
C SER A 572 -27.43 -7.57 -2.88
N THR A 573 -26.21 -7.30 -3.40
CA THR A 573 -25.44 -8.30 -4.14
C THR A 573 -24.94 -9.42 -3.21
N GLU A 574 -24.97 -10.67 -3.66
CA GLU A 574 -24.49 -11.81 -2.88
C GLU A 574 -23.02 -11.64 -2.45
N ALA A 575 -22.19 -11.16 -3.35
CA ALA A 575 -20.77 -10.90 -3.05
C ALA A 575 -20.60 -9.87 -1.91
N THR A 576 -21.36 -8.76 -1.93
CA THR A 576 -21.33 -7.77 -0.85
C THR A 576 -21.83 -8.34 0.47
N GLN A 577 -22.91 -9.11 0.45
CA GLN A 577 -23.46 -9.73 1.67
C GLN A 577 -22.46 -10.72 2.30
N THR A 578 -21.74 -11.47 1.47
CA THR A 578 -20.68 -12.38 1.94
C THR A 578 -19.53 -11.61 2.61
N ILE A 579 -19.11 -10.48 2.02
CA ILE A 579 -18.07 -9.63 2.59
C ILE A 579 -18.54 -9.00 3.92
N VAL A 580 -19.78 -8.49 3.95
CA VAL A 580 -20.38 -7.90 5.15
C VAL A 580 -20.43 -8.92 6.29
N ALA A 581 -20.87 -10.15 6.01
CA ALA A 581 -20.87 -11.22 6.99
C ALA A 581 -19.46 -11.58 7.47
N ALA A 582 -18.46 -11.55 6.58
CA ALA A 582 -17.06 -11.77 6.96
C ALA A 582 -16.53 -10.67 7.89
N ILE A 583 -16.86 -9.40 7.60
CA ILE A 583 -16.50 -8.29 8.48
C ILE A 583 -17.19 -8.44 9.84
N ASP A 584 -18.48 -8.78 9.89
CA ASP A 584 -19.22 -8.96 11.14
C ASP A 584 -18.62 -10.05 12.03
N ASP A 585 -18.16 -11.13 11.42
CA ASP A 585 -17.52 -12.24 12.16
C ASP A 585 -16.12 -11.89 12.67
N LEU A 586 -15.33 -11.14 11.87
CA LEU A 586 -13.97 -10.73 12.25
C LEU A 586 -13.98 -9.56 13.24
N ASN A 587 -14.97 -8.66 13.16
CA ASN A 587 -15.11 -7.48 14.02
C ASN A 587 -16.16 -7.73 15.11
N VAL A 588 -15.80 -8.46 16.14
CA VAL A 588 -16.69 -8.86 17.24
C VAL A 588 -17.34 -7.66 17.96
N GLY A 589 -16.65 -6.51 18.00
CA GLY A 589 -17.16 -5.28 18.65
C GLY A 589 -18.15 -4.50 17.79
N ASN A 590 -18.25 -4.79 16.51
CA ASN A 590 -19.01 -4.02 15.51
C ASN A 590 -18.72 -2.50 15.56
N LEU A 591 -17.51 -2.13 15.91
CA LEU A 591 -17.03 -0.75 16.01
C LEU A 591 -15.93 -0.54 14.96
N VAL A 592 -16.08 0.48 14.12
CA VAL A 592 -15.13 0.79 13.06
C VAL A 592 -14.85 2.29 12.94
N THR A 593 -13.62 2.63 12.60
CA THR A 593 -13.27 3.95 12.06
C THR A 593 -13.38 3.97 10.53
N TYR A 594 -13.25 2.80 9.92
CA TYR A 594 -13.31 2.60 8.47
C TYR A 594 -13.86 1.22 8.17
N ASP A 595 -14.66 1.10 7.12
CA ASP A 595 -15.02 -0.16 6.50
C ASP A 595 -15.14 -0.04 4.98
N SER A 596 -14.91 -1.14 4.28
CA SER A 596 -14.96 -1.16 2.82
C SER A 596 -15.42 -2.49 2.23
N VAL A 597 -15.98 -2.38 1.02
CA VAL A 597 -16.26 -3.49 0.12
C VAL A 597 -15.62 -3.21 -1.23
N PHE A 598 -15.01 -4.22 -1.82
CA PHE A 598 -14.31 -4.11 -3.08
C PHE A 598 -14.61 -5.27 -4.03
N HIS A 599 -14.93 -4.94 -5.26
CA HIS A 599 -15.18 -5.87 -6.34
C HIS A 599 -14.14 -5.66 -7.46
N PRO A 600 -12.97 -6.33 -7.41
CA PRO A 600 -11.89 -6.13 -8.36
C PRO A 600 -12.32 -6.34 -9.82
N SER A 601 -13.20 -7.31 -10.06
CA SER A 601 -13.75 -7.59 -11.38
C SER A 601 -14.54 -6.43 -12.01
N ILE A 602 -14.96 -5.47 -11.21
CA ILE A 602 -15.60 -4.23 -11.65
C ILE A 602 -14.57 -3.09 -11.59
N ALA A 603 -14.00 -2.84 -10.41
CA ALA A 603 -13.13 -1.67 -10.15
C ALA A 603 -11.90 -1.60 -11.07
N LEU A 604 -11.30 -2.73 -11.44
CA LEU A 604 -10.05 -2.76 -12.20
C LEU A 604 -10.25 -2.83 -13.72
N ARG A 605 -11.48 -3.07 -14.19
CA ARG A 605 -11.75 -3.39 -15.59
C ARG A 605 -11.29 -2.30 -16.57
N ALA A 606 -11.70 -1.07 -16.33
CA ALA A 606 -11.37 0.03 -17.25
C ALA A 606 -9.86 0.31 -17.25
N ARG A 607 -9.23 0.38 -16.08
CA ARG A 607 -7.78 0.60 -15.97
C ARG A 607 -6.97 -0.51 -16.63
N TYR A 608 -7.36 -1.76 -16.42
CA TYR A 608 -6.69 -2.89 -17.06
C TYR A 608 -6.77 -2.80 -18.60
N GLU A 609 -7.95 -2.47 -19.15
CA GLU A 609 -8.09 -2.32 -20.60
C GLU A 609 -7.32 -1.11 -21.15
N LEU A 610 -7.24 0.00 -20.40
CA LEU A 610 -6.38 1.14 -20.74
C LEU A 610 -4.89 0.75 -20.68
N LEU A 611 -4.48 0.04 -19.63
CA LEU A 611 -3.12 -0.49 -19.53
C LEU A 611 -2.81 -1.40 -20.73
N ARG A 612 -3.70 -2.33 -21.05
CA ARG A 612 -3.54 -3.28 -22.17
C ARG A 612 -3.41 -2.59 -23.52
N LYS A 613 -4.07 -1.45 -23.72
CA LYS A 613 -3.97 -0.61 -24.93
C LYS A 613 -2.74 0.30 -24.95
N GLY A 614 -2.04 0.47 -23.82
CA GLY A 614 -0.97 1.46 -23.67
C GLY A 614 -1.47 2.89 -23.45
N GLU A 615 -2.76 3.06 -23.16
CA GLU A 615 -3.46 4.33 -23.00
C GLU A 615 -3.61 4.74 -21.51
N LEU A 616 -3.00 4.02 -20.57
CA LEU A 616 -3.13 4.33 -19.13
C LEU A 616 -2.56 5.70 -18.77
N LYS A 617 -1.56 6.18 -19.52
CA LYS A 617 -0.97 7.53 -19.36
C LYS A 617 -1.96 8.64 -19.68
N ASP A 618 -2.94 8.35 -20.52
CA ASP A 618 -3.96 9.30 -20.97
C ASP A 618 -5.17 9.34 -20.03
N SER A 619 -5.15 8.57 -18.93
CA SER A 619 -6.25 8.54 -17.96
C SER A 619 -6.31 9.84 -17.17
N ASP A 620 -7.45 10.49 -17.16
CA ASP A 620 -7.75 11.72 -16.40
C ASP A 620 -8.26 11.40 -14.97
N SER A 621 -8.17 10.15 -14.51
CA SER A 621 -8.62 9.80 -13.17
C SER A 621 -7.74 10.42 -12.09
N LEU A 622 -8.36 10.87 -10.97
CA LEU A 622 -7.66 11.43 -9.80
C LEU A 622 -6.49 10.53 -9.35
N ILE A 623 -6.70 9.22 -9.37
CA ILE A 623 -5.68 8.25 -8.93
C ILE A 623 -4.54 8.15 -9.96
N ALA A 624 -4.85 8.17 -11.26
CA ALA A 624 -3.82 8.17 -12.30
C ALA A 624 -3.00 9.46 -12.23
N ASN A 625 -3.64 10.61 -12.04
CA ASN A 625 -2.98 11.91 -11.89
C ASN A 625 -2.11 11.95 -10.62
N LEU A 626 -2.61 11.43 -9.49
CA LEU A 626 -1.82 11.34 -8.25
C LEU A 626 -0.61 10.40 -8.42
N LEU A 627 -0.79 9.23 -9.04
CA LEU A 627 0.29 8.29 -9.33
C LEU A 627 1.30 8.90 -10.32
N ARG A 628 0.83 9.64 -11.32
CA ARG A 628 1.68 10.36 -12.27
C ARG A 628 2.57 11.35 -11.54
N ARG A 629 2.02 12.23 -10.71
CA ARG A 629 2.79 13.20 -9.89
C ARG A 629 3.82 12.53 -8.96
N ILE A 630 3.51 11.35 -8.41
CA ILE A 630 4.44 10.58 -7.57
C ILE A 630 5.51 9.87 -8.43
N VAL A 631 5.20 9.51 -9.68
CA VAL A 631 6.06 8.66 -10.53
C VAL A 631 6.86 9.49 -11.54
N GLU A 632 6.35 10.62 -12.02
CA GLU A 632 6.89 11.43 -13.14
C GLU A 632 8.07 12.34 -12.81
N ASN A 633 8.76 12.18 -11.69
CA ASN A 633 10.13 12.69 -11.58
C ASN A 633 11.12 11.99 -12.53
N GLY A 634 10.63 11.45 -13.67
CA GLY A 634 11.36 10.67 -14.67
C GLY A 634 11.43 11.34 -16.04
N GLU A 635 12.65 11.48 -16.63
CA GLU A 635 12.90 12.09 -17.95
C GLU A 635 12.04 11.49 -19.07
N GLU A 636 11.53 12.34 -19.97
CA GLU A 636 10.87 11.96 -21.22
C GLU A 636 11.79 11.07 -22.08
N GLY A 637 11.26 9.97 -22.60
CA GLY A 637 11.91 9.15 -23.63
C GLY A 637 12.40 7.76 -23.25
N GLU A 638 12.22 7.28 -22.00
CA GLU A 638 12.48 5.88 -21.67
C GLU A 638 11.33 4.96 -22.14
N PRO A 639 11.65 3.78 -22.71
CA PRO A 639 10.61 2.84 -23.13
C PRO A 639 9.78 2.38 -21.93
N ASP A 640 8.47 2.33 -22.13
CA ASP A 640 7.49 1.87 -21.13
C ASP A 640 7.97 0.54 -20.51
N PRO A 641 8.17 0.47 -19.19
CA PRO A 641 8.67 -0.73 -18.51
C PRO A 641 7.73 -1.94 -18.66
N ILE A 642 6.48 -1.72 -19.07
CA ILE A 642 5.46 -2.76 -19.22
C ILE A 642 5.00 -2.81 -20.69
N GLN A 643 5.25 -3.92 -21.40
CA GLN A 643 4.60 -4.17 -22.70
C GLN A 643 3.16 -4.67 -22.49
N ALA A 644 2.30 -3.74 -22.18
CA ALA A 644 0.92 -4.01 -21.85
C ALA A 644 0.11 -4.66 -23.00
N GLY A 645 0.55 -4.52 -24.27
CA GLY A 645 -0.09 -5.16 -25.43
C GLY A 645 -0.07 -6.69 -25.44
N LYS A 646 0.73 -7.33 -24.56
CA LYS A 646 0.73 -8.79 -24.38
C LYS A 646 -0.18 -9.27 -23.24
N LEU A 647 -0.79 -8.34 -22.50
CA LEU A 647 -1.79 -8.68 -21.50
C LEU A 647 -3.01 -9.33 -22.17
N PRO A 648 -3.56 -10.40 -21.57
CA PRO A 648 -4.75 -11.06 -22.12
C PRO A 648 -6.00 -10.13 -22.00
N PRO A 649 -7.08 -10.41 -22.74
CA PRO A 649 -8.35 -9.70 -22.56
C PRO A 649 -8.85 -9.82 -21.12
N PHE A 650 -9.43 -8.76 -20.56
CA PHE A 650 -9.91 -8.75 -19.19
C PHE A 650 -10.88 -9.90 -18.86
N GLU A 651 -11.77 -10.24 -19.79
CA GLU A 651 -12.76 -11.30 -19.59
C GLU A 651 -12.15 -12.69 -19.35
N SER A 652 -10.92 -12.95 -19.85
CA SER A 652 -10.23 -14.22 -19.61
C SER A 652 -9.59 -14.30 -18.22
N ILE A 653 -9.26 -13.15 -17.62
CA ILE A 653 -8.67 -13.09 -16.27
C ILE A 653 -9.69 -12.73 -15.18
N LYS A 654 -10.83 -12.16 -15.54
CA LYS A 654 -11.91 -11.82 -14.63
C LYS A 654 -12.29 -12.94 -13.65
N PRO A 655 -12.30 -14.23 -14.04
CA PRO A 655 -12.62 -15.33 -13.11
C PRO A 655 -11.65 -15.44 -11.92
N PHE A 656 -10.45 -14.91 -12.00
CA PHE A 656 -9.48 -14.98 -10.90
C PHE A 656 -9.64 -13.83 -9.89
N PHE A 657 -10.47 -12.84 -10.16
CA PHE A 657 -10.71 -11.74 -9.23
C PHE A 657 -11.84 -12.09 -8.26
N THR A 658 -11.48 -12.27 -7.00
CA THR A 658 -12.44 -12.44 -5.91
C THR A 658 -12.67 -11.11 -5.20
N SER A 659 -13.89 -10.95 -4.68
CA SER A 659 -14.26 -9.76 -3.92
C SER A 659 -13.66 -9.80 -2.51
N GLY A 660 -13.51 -8.64 -1.88
CA GLY A 660 -12.93 -8.53 -0.56
C GLY A 660 -13.44 -7.32 0.21
N GLY A 661 -12.96 -7.18 1.41
CA GLY A 661 -13.29 -6.08 2.30
C GLY A 661 -12.18 -5.79 3.29
N ALA A 662 -12.34 -4.67 3.98
CA ALA A 662 -11.45 -4.30 5.07
C ALA A 662 -12.20 -3.49 6.12
N PHE A 663 -11.67 -3.47 7.34
CA PHE A 663 -12.12 -2.59 8.40
C PHE A 663 -10.96 -2.17 9.31
N TRP A 664 -11.12 -1.01 9.93
CA TRP A 664 -10.16 -0.50 10.91
C TRP A 664 -10.87 -0.17 12.20
N GLU A 665 -10.17 -0.42 13.29
CA GLU A 665 -10.60 -0.07 14.63
C GLU A 665 -9.54 0.78 15.32
N LYS A 666 -9.97 1.84 15.98
CA LYS A 666 -9.10 2.60 16.87
C LYS A 666 -8.99 1.89 18.21
N THR A 667 -7.78 1.67 18.69
CA THR A 667 -7.42 1.12 19.99
C THR A 667 -6.68 2.17 20.82
N ASP A 668 -6.36 1.84 22.07
CA ASP A 668 -5.49 2.68 22.91
C ASP A 668 -4.05 2.77 22.37
N SER A 669 -3.65 1.77 21.57
CA SER A 669 -2.31 1.69 20.98
C SER A 669 -2.19 2.29 19.59
N GLY A 670 -3.31 2.71 18.96
CA GLY A 670 -3.33 3.21 17.58
C GLY A 670 -4.51 2.67 16.76
N TRP A 671 -4.27 2.17 15.56
CA TRP A 671 -5.32 1.62 14.70
C TRP A 671 -4.97 0.21 14.27
N THR A 672 -5.83 -0.77 14.55
CA THR A 672 -5.78 -2.10 13.95
C THR A 672 -6.48 -2.09 12.60
N MET A 673 -5.96 -2.84 11.67
CA MET A 673 -6.44 -2.92 10.28
C MET A 673 -6.54 -4.38 9.87
N THR A 674 -7.73 -4.80 9.43
CA THR A 674 -7.95 -6.14 8.86
C THR A 674 -8.48 -6.00 7.46
N GLY A 675 -7.85 -6.70 6.51
CA GLY A 675 -8.26 -6.72 5.10
C GLY A 675 -8.17 -8.12 4.53
N PHE A 676 -9.09 -8.46 3.63
CA PHE A 676 -9.15 -9.80 3.07
C PHE A 676 -9.70 -9.83 1.63
N LEU A 677 -9.31 -10.87 0.90
CA LEU A 677 -9.99 -11.34 -0.32
C LEU A 677 -10.65 -12.68 0.00
N MET A 678 -11.90 -12.86 -0.46
CA MET A 678 -12.64 -14.09 -0.23
C MET A 678 -12.04 -15.24 -1.04
N ALA A 679 -12.03 -16.44 -0.49
CA ALA A 679 -11.79 -17.64 -1.28
C ALA A 679 -12.92 -17.86 -2.31
N LYS A 680 -12.64 -18.63 -3.35
CA LYS A 680 -13.58 -18.92 -4.44
C LYS A 680 -14.36 -20.18 -4.15
#